data_e9ba523d4f6611df8a30eb6470c1b34a
#
_entry.id   e9ba523d4f6611df8a30eb6470c1b34a
#
_cell.length_a   1.000
_cell.length_b   1.000
_cell.length_c   1.000
_cell.angle_alpha   90.00
_cell.angle_beta   90.00
_cell.angle_gamma   90.00
#
_symmetry.space_group_name_H-M   'P 1'
#
loop_
_entity.id
_entity.type
_entity.pdbx_description
1 polymer ?
#
loop_
_entity_poly.entity_id
_entity_poly.type
_entity_poly.pdbx_seq_one_letter_code
_entity_poly.pdbx_strand_id
1 'polypeptide(L)'
;MNSDTIPHGSNSVQRFKDTKVSYFENAKSTKKTKDIFISDYLELVCDPARKEATEKLRALPATEYKKAKIYVPCITGSGTTGKGRTIENKNGLAVVDFDILPKDFKSWQEFKEHLQNDPYTYIVHYSLSGNGLALFVKIPIENNFKEIYLSVAEYYDLMFGAKIDFLADESRLRFIAFDSNPFYNPNSEVYTDTLQQEETTEPTQQQTNDNVLDSFSSDPATAFNNSGLAGLEIVNEVFENLSYTITAGKKPAIYDYQRAGGSLKSMVAFYNNDVVKFQVFSPNTGLIKEHYNLYELYKELKGFDDYTSQKELSVLGFGTFNESNKNVFPIDVIPQPFKEYIINLKETVNYPIDYTATALLTATATAAGANIKVLVKNGWTEQGSIFACAIGNAGANKTHPVNTMFAPIKAIDKERHDQFKYAYELYSSYEKLSKKDKDEAESLFAPTLEKSVLGNFTTEILFKRLSENPRGCTVLSDELISFLEGMNNYSKSDQIGFYLSVWSNQSTTVDRVGQAIPLFIANPYLSIIGGLQPRALNKAFPIDKLNNGFFQRFLFAYPDDAIKLPLNDNVANEQLARKYEGFINKLYDIDEPRTLTFTAAAKRYFYNWQAINCDRVNEHQNSIKGEILSKFDNHFIRLALLVQIMADPQSKEISIEAVEAAKTLCEYYLKCAFKVLEKIQNKENYLKTLPQDKQQLFNELERQFTTAEAMEVGTDLGMNERTIRRFLQDAEIFKKVSHGNYLKKEIKTQ
;
A
#
# COMPACT_ATOMS: atom_id res chain seq x y z
N MET A 1 -59.09 5.18 14.14
CA MET A 1 -58.89 6.39 14.98
C MET A 1 -57.41 6.54 15.22
N ASN A 2 -56.90 7.67 14.72
CA ASN A 2 -55.67 8.37 15.08
C ASN A 2 -54.35 7.66 14.75
N SER A 3 -53.58 8.24 14.09
CA SER A 3 -53.20 9.54 13.47
C SER A 3 -51.68 9.56 13.32
N ASP A 4 -51.28 9.83 12.11
CA ASP A 4 -50.19 10.70 11.72
C ASP A 4 -48.87 10.71 12.50
N THR A 5 -47.85 10.24 11.84
CA THR A 5 -46.63 11.00 11.73
C THR A 5 -46.04 10.80 10.33
N ILE A 6 -46.17 11.86 9.52
CA ILE A 6 -45.53 12.00 8.21
C ILE A 6 -44.07 12.34 8.45
N PRO A 7 -43.12 11.64 7.86
CA PRO A 7 -41.71 12.04 7.90
C PRO A 7 -41.48 13.18 6.89
N HIS A 8 -40.63 14.11 7.26
CA HIS A 8 -40.14 15.28 6.52
C HIS A 8 -39.50 14.95 5.16
N GLY A 9 -40.29 14.57 4.15
CA GLY A 9 -39.80 14.28 2.79
C GLY A 9 -40.22 15.32 1.73
N SER A 10 -41.22 16.18 2.01
CA SER A 10 -41.79 17.06 0.99
C SER A 10 -41.01 18.36 0.74
N ASN A 11 -40.22 18.83 1.68
CA ASN A 11 -39.45 20.08 1.52
C ASN A 11 -38.19 19.93 0.67
N SER A 12 -37.62 18.74 0.56
CA SER A 12 -36.35 18.51 -0.18
C SER A 12 -36.57 18.48 -1.71
N VAL A 13 -37.67 17.91 -2.17
CA VAL A 13 -37.95 17.78 -3.62
C VAL A 13 -38.31 19.16 -4.23
N GLN A 14 -39.10 19.97 -3.51
CA GLN A 14 -39.46 21.34 -3.93
C GLN A 14 -38.23 22.25 -4.04
N ARG A 15 -37.28 22.12 -3.10
CA ARG A 15 -36.06 22.93 -3.02
C ARG A 15 -35.17 22.84 -4.24
N PHE A 16 -34.96 21.64 -4.80
CA PHE A 16 -34.07 21.46 -5.97
C PHE A 16 -34.71 21.86 -7.30
N LYS A 17 -36.04 21.91 -7.38
CA LYS A 17 -36.77 22.38 -8.55
C LYS A 17 -36.56 23.88 -8.80
N ASP A 18 -36.38 24.65 -7.72
CA ASP A 18 -36.16 26.11 -7.75
C ASP A 18 -34.68 26.48 -7.67
N THR A 19 -33.79 25.50 -7.88
CA THR A 19 -32.33 25.69 -7.83
C THR A 19 -31.83 26.58 -8.95
N LYS A 20 -31.03 27.60 -8.61
CA LYS A 20 -30.44 28.55 -9.56
C LYS A 20 -28.97 28.31 -9.79
N VAL A 21 -28.51 28.59 -11.00
CA VAL A 21 -27.12 28.57 -11.48
C VAL A 21 -26.81 29.87 -12.23
N SER A 22 -25.56 30.33 -12.20
CA SER A 22 -25.18 31.51 -12.97
C SER A 22 -24.82 31.12 -14.42
N TYR A 23 -25.44 31.85 -15.37
CA TYR A 23 -25.24 31.69 -16.80
C TYR A 23 -24.23 32.72 -17.33
N PHE A 24 -23.32 32.25 -18.18
CA PHE A 24 -22.29 33.03 -18.87
C PHE A 24 -22.39 32.80 -20.38
N GLU A 25 -22.30 33.85 -21.18
CA GLU A 25 -22.33 33.73 -22.63
C GLU A 25 -21.12 32.97 -23.20
N ASN A 26 -20.04 32.97 -22.48
CA ASN A 26 -18.83 32.18 -22.83
C ASN A 26 -17.91 32.04 -21.63
N ALA A 27 -16.96 31.11 -21.71
CA ALA A 27 -16.03 30.83 -20.61
C ALA A 27 -14.95 31.93 -20.40
N LYS A 28 -14.85 32.94 -21.26
CA LYS A 28 -13.98 34.11 -21.05
C LYS A 28 -14.62 35.20 -20.21
N SER A 29 -15.96 35.20 -20.13
CA SER A 29 -16.71 36.21 -19.38
C SER A 29 -16.41 36.11 -17.89
N THR A 30 -15.91 37.18 -17.29
CA THR A 30 -15.67 37.29 -15.85
C THR A 30 -16.90 37.66 -15.04
N LYS A 31 -17.97 38.12 -15.72
CA LYS A 31 -19.24 38.46 -15.12
C LYS A 31 -20.34 37.56 -15.68
N LYS A 32 -21.25 37.10 -14.82
CA LYS A 32 -22.44 36.38 -15.25
C LYS A 32 -23.37 37.29 -16.05
N THR A 33 -24.07 36.71 -17.00
CA THR A 33 -25.11 37.42 -17.77
C THR A 33 -26.41 37.49 -16.96
N LYS A 34 -26.78 36.37 -16.34
CA LYS A 34 -28.00 36.23 -15.52
C LYS A 34 -27.89 34.97 -14.66
N ASP A 35 -28.77 34.87 -13.67
CA ASP A 35 -29.05 33.61 -12.99
C ASP A 35 -30.28 32.97 -13.62
N ILE A 36 -30.19 31.65 -13.86
CA ILE A 36 -31.27 30.84 -14.46
C ILE A 36 -31.62 29.69 -13.53
N PHE A 37 -32.83 29.16 -13.65
CA PHE A 37 -33.20 27.93 -12.96
C PHE A 37 -32.56 26.70 -13.63
N ILE A 38 -32.44 25.63 -12.88
CA ILE A 38 -31.91 24.37 -13.42
C ILE A 38 -32.84 23.79 -14.51
N SER A 39 -34.17 24.10 -14.45
CA SER A 39 -35.13 23.81 -15.51
C SER A 39 -34.78 24.52 -16.81
N ASP A 40 -34.48 25.84 -16.74
CA ASP A 40 -34.08 26.62 -17.92
C ASP A 40 -32.78 26.10 -18.53
N TYR A 41 -31.84 25.61 -17.68
CA TYR A 41 -30.65 24.96 -18.15
C TYR A 41 -30.95 23.70 -18.95
N LEU A 42 -31.87 22.85 -18.47
CA LEU A 42 -32.30 21.64 -19.20
C LEU A 42 -32.96 21.99 -20.54
N GLU A 43 -33.78 23.03 -20.58
CA GLU A 43 -34.38 23.53 -21.84
C GLU A 43 -33.28 23.96 -22.84
N LEU A 44 -32.24 24.64 -22.35
CA LEU A 44 -31.12 25.05 -23.18
C LEU A 44 -30.29 23.84 -23.70
N VAL A 45 -30.19 22.74 -22.92
CA VAL A 45 -29.55 21.50 -23.34
C VAL A 45 -30.33 20.78 -24.42
N CYS A 46 -31.68 20.83 -24.36
CA CYS A 46 -32.59 20.21 -25.35
C CYS A 46 -32.86 21.10 -26.58
N ASP A 47 -32.44 22.36 -26.60
CA ASP A 47 -32.78 23.33 -27.65
C ASP A 47 -32.24 22.89 -29.02
N PRO A 48 -33.12 22.56 -30.01
CA PRO A 48 -32.69 22.13 -31.34
C PRO A 48 -31.86 23.19 -32.08
N ALA A 49 -32.01 24.48 -31.77
CA ALA A 49 -31.19 25.54 -32.34
C ALA A 49 -29.71 25.43 -31.99
N ARG A 50 -29.36 24.70 -30.90
CA ARG A 50 -27.97 24.44 -30.49
C ARG A 50 -27.36 23.19 -31.13
N LYS A 51 -28.15 22.35 -31.77
CA LYS A 51 -27.73 21.08 -32.35
C LYS A 51 -26.62 21.30 -33.40
N GLU A 52 -26.92 22.14 -34.38
CA GLU A 52 -26.00 22.40 -35.49
C GLU A 52 -24.65 22.98 -34.99
N ALA A 53 -24.74 23.94 -34.05
CA ALA A 53 -23.52 24.56 -33.48
C ALA A 53 -22.69 23.55 -32.68
N THR A 54 -23.34 22.66 -31.90
CA THR A 54 -22.68 21.61 -31.13
C THR A 54 -22.01 20.56 -32.05
N GLU A 55 -22.72 20.14 -33.11
CA GLU A 55 -22.20 19.15 -34.07
C GLU A 55 -21.01 19.72 -34.87
N LYS A 56 -21.08 21.00 -35.31
CA LYS A 56 -19.95 21.68 -35.94
C LYS A 56 -18.72 21.74 -35.05
N LEU A 57 -18.91 22.03 -33.75
CA LEU A 57 -17.82 22.04 -32.77
C LEU A 57 -17.19 20.63 -32.61
N ARG A 58 -18.00 19.59 -32.52
CA ARG A 58 -17.54 18.19 -32.38
C ARG A 58 -16.77 17.71 -33.59
N ALA A 59 -17.02 18.26 -34.77
CA ALA A 59 -16.33 17.94 -36.00
C ALA A 59 -14.94 18.63 -36.15
N LEU A 60 -14.59 19.59 -35.28
CA LEU A 60 -13.33 20.29 -35.36
C LEU A 60 -12.13 19.41 -34.91
N PRO A 61 -10.95 19.60 -35.50
CA PRO A 61 -9.71 19.03 -34.99
C PRO A 61 -9.47 19.43 -33.51
N ALA A 62 -8.84 18.57 -32.72
CA ALA A 62 -8.68 18.75 -31.28
C ALA A 62 -8.06 20.12 -30.87
N THR A 63 -7.13 20.63 -31.65
CA THR A 63 -6.51 21.95 -31.41
C THR A 63 -7.46 23.11 -31.66
N GLU A 64 -8.30 23.03 -32.69
CA GLU A 64 -9.31 24.04 -33.02
C GLU A 64 -10.51 23.96 -32.08
N TYR A 65 -10.93 22.75 -31.71
CA TYR A 65 -11.96 22.50 -30.71
C TYR A 65 -11.61 23.19 -29.39
N LYS A 66 -10.38 23.02 -28.88
CA LYS A 66 -9.93 23.68 -27.64
C LYS A 66 -10.02 25.21 -27.69
N LYS A 67 -9.77 25.82 -28.86
CA LYS A 67 -9.87 27.26 -29.07
C LYS A 67 -11.33 27.72 -29.21
N ALA A 68 -12.18 26.90 -29.79
CA ALA A 68 -13.58 27.26 -30.08
C ALA A 68 -14.50 27.06 -28.88
N LYS A 69 -14.29 26.00 -28.06
CA LYS A 69 -15.16 25.68 -26.92
C LYS A 69 -15.25 26.79 -25.89
N ILE A 70 -14.23 27.62 -25.73
CA ILE A 70 -14.23 28.72 -24.74
C ILE A 70 -15.22 29.84 -25.06
N TYR A 71 -15.79 29.87 -26.29
CA TYR A 71 -16.82 30.80 -26.72
C TYR A 71 -18.25 30.22 -26.59
N VAL A 72 -18.37 28.98 -26.12
CA VAL A 72 -19.69 28.35 -25.89
C VAL A 72 -20.28 28.84 -24.56
N PRO A 73 -21.60 29.10 -24.51
CA PRO A 73 -22.25 29.40 -23.27
C PRO A 73 -22.08 28.34 -22.21
N CYS A 74 -21.99 28.76 -20.94
CA CYS A 74 -21.71 27.88 -19.82
C CYS A 74 -22.44 28.35 -18.55
N ILE A 75 -22.52 27.46 -17.58
CA ILE A 75 -23.10 27.71 -16.25
C ILE A 75 -22.11 27.35 -15.15
N THR A 76 -22.33 27.87 -13.94
CA THR A 76 -21.79 27.28 -12.71
C THR A 76 -22.71 26.15 -12.26
N GLY A 77 -22.19 24.97 -11.93
CA GLY A 77 -23.03 23.84 -11.54
C GLY A 77 -23.51 23.92 -10.09
N SER A 78 -22.69 24.43 -9.18
CA SER A 78 -22.87 24.27 -7.73
C SER A 78 -23.44 25.51 -7.01
N GLY A 79 -23.87 26.52 -7.76
CA GLY A 79 -24.48 27.71 -7.16
C GLY A 79 -24.49 28.94 -8.07
N THR A 80 -24.82 30.10 -7.48
CA THR A 80 -24.81 31.40 -8.18
C THR A 80 -23.62 32.25 -7.71
N THR A 81 -23.04 33.00 -8.66
CA THR A 81 -21.87 33.84 -8.41
C THR A 81 -22.28 35.30 -8.12
N GLY A 82 -21.43 36.00 -7.37
CA GLY A 82 -21.52 37.44 -7.14
C GLY A 82 -20.58 38.23 -8.05
N LYS A 83 -19.63 38.95 -7.44
CA LYS A 83 -18.59 39.64 -8.20
C LYS A 83 -17.55 38.63 -8.68
N GLY A 84 -17.38 38.48 -9.99
CA GLY A 84 -16.48 37.51 -10.56
C GLY A 84 -17.12 36.13 -10.72
N ARG A 85 -16.37 35.07 -10.46
CA ARG A 85 -16.80 33.65 -10.60
C ARG A 85 -16.97 32.93 -9.26
N THR A 86 -16.69 33.57 -8.15
CA THR A 86 -16.81 32.96 -6.82
C THR A 86 -18.27 32.68 -6.52
N ILE A 87 -18.60 31.49 -6.06
CA ILE A 87 -19.94 31.09 -5.64
C ILE A 87 -20.30 31.86 -4.37
N GLU A 88 -21.38 32.62 -4.41
CA GLU A 88 -21.95 33.33 -3.24
C GLU A 88 -23.11 32.55 -2.61
N ASN A 89 -23.93 31.93 -3.42
CA ASN A 89 -25.05 31.14 -2.92
C ASN A 89 -24.96 29.72 -3.45
N LYS A 90 -24.61 28.78 -2.56
CA LYS A 90 -24.58 27.36 -2.87
C LYS A 90 -25.98 26.81 -3.12
N ASN A 91 -26.12 25.91 -4.06
CA ASN A 91 -27.38 25.32 -4.44
C ASN A 91 -27.57 23.85 -4.05
N GLY A 92 -26.55 23.21 -3.45
CA GLY A 92 -26.59 21.81 -3.04
C GLY A 92 -26.48 20.84 -4.22
N LEU A 93 -25.76 21.21 -5.28
CA LEU A 93 -25.42 20.31 -6.39
C LEU A 93 -23.91 20.15 -6.52
N ALA A 94 -23.49 18.92 -6.71
CA ALA A 94 -22.17 18.57 -7.21
C ALA A 94 -22.28 18.15 -8.69
N VAL A 95 -21.33 18.61 -9.52
CA VAL A 95 -21.33 18.26 -10.94
C VAL A 95 -20.04 17.53 -11.29
N VAL A 96 -20.16 16.31 -11.76
CA VAL A 96 -19.10 15.38 -12.07
C VAL A 96 -19.01 15.21 -13.58
N ASP A 97 -17.81 15.26 -14.13
CA ASP A 97 -17.53 15.00 -15.54
C ASP A 97 -16.92 13.62 -15.74
N PHE A 98 -17.49 12.84 -16.64
CA PHE A 98 -16.90 11.59 -17.13
C PHE A 98 -16.29 11.84 -18.51
N ASP A 99 -14.96 11.90 -18.58
CA ASP A 99 -14.23 12.14 -19.84
C ASP A 99 -13.64 10.84 -20.42
N ILE A 100 -13.67 9.73 -19.67
CA ILE A 100 -13.20 8.42 -20.07
C ILE A 100 -14.33 7.41 -19.89
N LEU A 101 -14.69 6.71 -20.96
CA LEU A 101 -15.74 5.67 -20.90
C LEU A 101 -15.23 4.51 -20.01
N PRO A 102 -15.97 4.14 -18.94
CA PRO A 102 -15.57 3.01 -18.11
C PRO A 102 -15.50 1.70 -18.92
N LYS A 103 -14.54 0.85 -18.59
CA LYS A 103 -14.20 -0.34 -19.38
C LYS A 103 -15.34 -1.36 -19.50
N ASP A 104 -16.29 -1.35 -18.57
CA ASP A 104 -17.40 -2.28 -18.52
C ASP A 104 -18.55 -1.90 -19.49
N PHE A 105 -18.44 -0.74 -20.13
CA PHE A 105 -19.46 -0.25 -21.07
C PHE A 105 -18.94 -0.14 -22.48
N LYS A 106 -19.76 -0.55 -23.44
CA LYS A 106 -19.41 -0.54 -24.88
C LYS A 106 -19.59 0.82 -25.52
N SER A 107 -20.39 1.69 -24.90
CA SER A 107 -20.69 3.02 -25.42
C SER A 107 -21.11 4.00 -24.32
N TRP A 108 -20.95 5.29 -24.58
CA TRP A 108 -21.47 6.36 -23.71
C TRP A 108 -22.99 6.30 -23.52
N GLN A 109 -23.73 5.76 -24.51
CA GLN A 109 -25.18 5.58 -24.41
C GLN A 109 -25.51 4.51 -23.37
N GLU A 110 -24.85 3.37 -23.40
CA GLU A 110 -25.02 2.29 -22.43
C GLU A 110 -24.67 2.75 -21.01
N PHE A 111 -23.57 3.48 -20.86
CA PHE A 111 -23.17 4.03 -19.54
C PHE A 111 -24.17 5.05 -19.03
N LYS A 112 -24.68 5.95 -19.89
CA LYS A 112 -25.73 6.91 -19.54
C LYS A 112 -27.00 6.21 -19.06
N GLU A 113 -27.42 5.12 -19.72
CA GLU A 113 -28.59 4.32 -19.32
C GLU A 113 -28.41 3.66 -17.95
N HIS A 114 -27.20 3.22 -17.60
CA HIS A 114 -26.92 2.70 -16.27
C HIS A 114 -26.93 3.80 -15.20
N LEU A 115 -26.38 4.98 -15.48
CA LEU A 115 -26.46 6.12 -14.58
C LEU A 115 -27.89 6.57 -14.30
N GLN A 116 -28.84 6.38 -15.24
CA GLN A 116 -30.26 6.69 -15.04
C GLN A 116 -30.91 5.83 -13.94
N ASN A 117 -30.39 4.66 -13.66
CA ASN A 117 -30.88 3.74 -12.63
C ASN A 117 -30.21 3.95 -11.26
N ASP A 118 -29.23 4.84 -11.18
CA ASP A 118 -28.56 5.17 -9.94
C ASP A 118 -29.41 6.12 -9.08
N PRO A 119 -29.60 5.86 -7.76
CA PRO A 119 -30.51 6.63 -6.92
C PRO A 119 -30.10 8.10 -6.76
N TYR A 120 -28.82 8.43 -6.88
CA TYR A 120 -28.29 9.77 -6.68
C TYR A 120 -28.23 10.59 -7.96
N THR A 121 -28.43 9.98 -9.13
CA THR A 121 -28.42 10.69 -10.41
C THR A 121 -29.58 11.67 -10.52
N TYR A 122 -29.28 12.98 -10.46
CA TYR A 122 -30.26 14.05 -10.61
C TYR A 122 -30.43 14.46 -12.08
N ILE A 123 -29.31 14.76 -12.77
CA ILE A 123 -29.28 15.08 -14.21
C ILE A 123 -28.07 14.36 -14.80
N VAL A 124 -28.22 13.74 -15.98
CA VAL A 124 -27.11 13.30 -16.80
C VAL A 124 -27.36 13.58 -18.27
N HIS A 125 -26.36 14.18 -18.93
CA HIS A 125 -26.38 14.47 -20.35
C HIS A 125 -24.99 14.41 -20.98
N TYR A 126 -24.91 14.36 -22.31
CA TYR A 126 -23.66 14.38 -23.02
C TYR A 126 -22.87 15.67 -22.78
N SER A 127 -21.55 15.55 -22.58
CA SER A 127 -20.61 16.68 -22.55
C SER A 127 -20.50 17.38 -23.92
N LEU A 128 -19.92 18.58 -23.94
CA LEU A 128 -19.77 19.36 -25.18
C LEU A 128 -18.98 18.59 -26.25
N SER A 129 -18.01 17.78 -25.87
CA SER A 129 -17.22 16.96 -26.82
C SER A 129 -18.03 15.83 -27.44
N GLY A 130 -19.13 15.40 -26.84
CA GLY A 130 -19.88 14.19 -27.19
C GLY A 130 -19.20 12.89 -26.77
N ASN A 131 -17.96 12.95 -26.31
CA ASN A 131 -17.16 11.83 -25.81
C ASN A 131 -17.02 11.94 -24.28
N GLY A 132 -18.13 12.08 -23.59
CA GLY A 132 -18.21 12.19 -22.13
C GLY A 132 -19.61 12.52 -21.68
N LEU A 133 -19.85 12.43 -20.36
CA LEU A 133 -21.11 12.76 -19.71
C LEU A 133 -20.89 13.79 -18.59
N ALA A 134 -21.84 14.68 -18.41
CA ALA A 134 -21.94 15.55 -17.23
C ALA A 134 -23.07 15.03 -16.34
N LEU A 135 -22.75 14.76 -15.08
CA LEU A 135 -23.66 14.24 -14.07
C LEU A 135 -23.83 15.25 -12.95
N PHE A 136 -25.07 15.53 -12.57
CA PHE A 136 -25.42 16.35 -11.42
C PHE A 136 -25.97 15.45 -10.31
N VAL A 137 -25.46 15.65 -9.09
CA VAL A 137 -25.85 14.92 -7.88
C VAL A 137 -26.28 15.91 -6.82
N LYS A 138 -27.38 15.63 -6.11
CA LYS A 138 -27.81 16.43 -4.98
C LYS A 138 -26.93 16.15 -3.76
N ILE A 139 -26.45 17.21 -3.10
CA ILE A 139 -25.61 17.15 -1.90
C ILE A 139 -26.13 18.12 -0.83
N PRO A 140 -25.80 17.93 0.47
CA PRO A 140 -26.08 18.89 1.53
C PRO A 140 -25.36 20.23 1.29
N ILE A 141 -26.05 21.36 1.53
CA ILE A 141 -25.44 22.69 1.36
C ILE A 141 -24.46 23.02 2.48
N GLU A 142 -24.68 22.48 3.67
CA GLU A 142 -23.97 22.82 4.90
C GLU A 142 -22.60 22.12 5.03
N ASN A 143 -22.35 21.10 4.22
CA ASN A 143 -21.11 20.33 4.27
C ASN A 143 -19.97 21.01 3.49
N ASN A 144 -18.75 20.64 3.83
CA ASN A 144 -17.57 21.02 3.04
C ASN A 144 -17.71 20.43 1.61
N PHE A 145 -17.94 21.31 0.64
CA PHE A 145 -18.15 20.90 -0.76
C PHE A 145 -17.06 19.98 -1.28
N LYS A 146 -15.81 20.26 -0.94
CA LYS A 146 -14.66 19.46 -1.40
C LYS A 146 -14.74 18.01 -0.90
N GLU A 147 -15.06 17.82 0.36
CA GLU A 147 -15.14 16.48 0.96
C GLU A 147 -16.27 15.67 0.34
N ILE A 148 -17.46 16.27 0.24
CA ILE A 148 -18.60 15.57 -0.33
C ILE A 148 -18.46 15.35 -1.85
N TYR A 149 -17.83 16.28 -2.57
CA TYR A 149 -17.51 16.10 -3.99
C TYR A 149 -16.56 14.92 -4.21
N LEU A 150 -15.51 14.80 -3.38
CA LEU A 150 -14.58 13.69 -3.45
C LEU A 150 -15.26 12.36 -3.11
N SER A 151 -16.16 12.36 -2.12
CA SER A 151 -16.95 11.18 -1.79
C SER A 151 -17.91 10.77 -2.91
N VAL A 152 -18.58 11.74 -3.56
CA VAL A 152 -19.40 11.50 -4.77
C VAL A 152 -18.53 10.94 -5.91
N ALA A 153 -17.37 11.52 -6.14
CA ALA A 153 -16.44 11.05 -7.17
C ALA A 153 -15.97 9.63 -6.90
N GLU A 154 -15.63 9.33 -5.65
CA GLU A 154 -15.26 7.97 -5.22
C GLU A 154 -16.42 6.99 -5.36
N TYR A 155 -17.64 7.40 -5.03
CA TYR A 155 -18.83 6.57 -5.22
C TYR A 155 -19.01 6.13 -6.67
N TYR A 156 -18.94 7.06 -7.64
CA TYR A 156 -19.11 6.72 -9.06
C TYR A 156 -17.91 5.98 -9.64
N ASP A 157 -16.69 6.22 -9.13
CA ASP A 157 -15.52 5.40 -9.47
C ASP A 157 -15.69 3.96 -8.96
N LEU A 158 -16.12 3.78 -7.73
CA LEU A 158 -16.37 2.46 -7.12
C LEU A 158 -17.53 1.71 -7.79
N MET A 159 -18.64 2.41 -8.08
CA MET A 159 -19.84 1.77 -8.61
C MET A 159 -19.74 1.41 -10.08
N PHE A 160 -19.05 2.21 -10.88
CA PHE A 160 -19.05 2.09 -12.34
C PHE A 160 -17.63 2.01 -12.96
N GLY A 161 -16.57 2.04 -12.16
CA GLY A 161 -15.19 2.13 -12.66
C GLY A 161 -14.92 3.42 -13.45
N ALA A 162 -15.68 4.48 -13.13
CA ALA A 162 -15.66 5.73 -13.86
C ALA A 162 -14.53 6.62 -13.32
N LYS A 163 -13.47 6.80 -14.08
CA LYS A 163 -12.41 7.77 -13.74
C LYS A 163 -12.94 9.20 -13.84
N ILE A 164 -13.03 9.85 -12.68
CA ILE A 164 -13.55 11.21 -12.52
C ILE A 164 -12.39 12.16 -12.26
N ASP A 165 -12.48 13.37 -12.77
CA ASP A 165 -11.56 14.45 -12.43
C ASP A 165 -11.81 14.89 -10.97
N PHE A 166 -10.86 14.61 -10.08
CA PHE A 166 -10.93 14.95 -8.65
C PHE A 166 -10.77 16.45 -8.33
N LEU A 167 -10.90 17.33 -9.32
CA LEU A 167 -10.91 18.79 -9.12
C LEU A 167 -12.25 19.24 -8.52
N ALA A 168 -12.31 19.27 -7.20
CA ALA A 168 -13.44 19.75 -6.41
C ALA A 168 -13.50 21.29 -6.40
N ASP A 169 -13.92 21.89 -7.50
CA ASP A 169 -14.07 23.34 -7.66
C ASP A 169 -15.55 23.71 -7.85
N GLU A 170 -16.15 24.34 -6.82
CA GLU A 170 -17.54 24.81 -6.86
C GLU A 170 -17.80 25.81 -8.00
N SER A 171 -16.77 26.57 -8.40
CA SER A 171 -16.87 27.62 -9.43
C SER A 171 -16.67 27.10 -10.84
N ARG A 172 -16.39 25.82 -11.01
CA ARG A 172 -16.10 25.19 -12.30
C ARG A 172 -17.23 25.36 -13.30
N LEU A 173 -16.93 25.91 -14.47
CA LEU A 173 -17.92 26.16 -15.52
C LEU A 173 -18.28 24.88 -16.28
N ARG A 174 -19.59 24.71 -16.54
CA ARG A 174 -20.15 23.64 -17.38
C ARG A 174 -20.67 24.20 -18.68
N PHE A 175 -20.13 23.74 -19.81
CA PHE A 175 -20.58 24.15 -21.13
C PHE A 175 -21.97 23.59 -21.43
N ILE A 176 -22.84 24.41 -22.04
CA ILE A 176 -24.14 23.98 -22.47
C ILE A 176 -24.01 23.30 -23.83
N ALA A 177 -24.15 21.97 -23.82
CA ALA A 177 -24.06 21.13 -25.00
C ALA A 177 -25.45 20.63 -25.40
N PHE A 178 -25.72 20.45 -26.70
CA PHE A 178 -26.94 19.80 -27.13
C PHE A 178 -26.95 18.32 -26.82
N ASP A 179 -28.00 17.89 -26.13
CA ASP A 179 -28.42 16.49 -25.95
C ASP A 179 -29.91 16.38 -26.22
N SER A 180 -30.30 15.53 -27.17
CA SER A 180 -31.72 15.35 -27.55
C SER A 180 -32.55 14.64 -26.48
N ASN A 181 -31.92 13.97 -25.54
CA ASN A 181 -32.57 13.19 -24.49
C ASN A 181 -31.78 13.21 -23.19
N PRO A 182 -31.58 14.38 -22.53
CA PRO A 182 -30.97 14.41 -21.20
C PRO A 182 -31.89 13.71 -20.21
N PHE A 183 -31.29 13.00 -19.26
CA PHE A 183 -32.06 12.40 -18.18
C PHE A 183 -32.21 13.41 -17.02
N TYR A 184 -33.39 13.43 -16.42
CA TYR A 184 -33.72 14.26 -15.27
C TYR A 184 -34.59 13.48 -14.28
N ASN A 185 -34.12 13.32 -13.05
CA ASN A 185 -34.84 12.68 -11.95
C ASN A 185 -35.05 13.65 -10.78
N PRO A 186 -36.18 14.35 -10.69
CA PRO A 186 -36.47 15.27 -9.58
C PRO A 186 -36.51 14.57 -8.22
N ASN A 187 -36.74 13.26 -8.19
CA ASN A 187 -36.87 12.45 -6.99
C ASN A 187 -35.55 11.73 -6.61
N SER A 188 -34.42 12.04 -7.27
CA SER A 188 -33.16 11.48 -6.87
C SER A 188 -32.83 11.77 -5.40
N GLU A 189 -32.18 10.86 -4.75
CA GLU A 189 -31.77 10.98 -3.35
C GLU A 189 -30.65 12.02 -3.19
N VAL A 190 -30.53 12.59 -1.99
CA VAL A 190 -29.45 13.49 -1.63
C VAL A 190 -28.30 12.60 -1.17
N TYR A 191 -27.14 12.70 -1.82
CA TYR A 191 -25.93 11.99 -1.41
C TYR A 191 -25.37 12.63 -0.13
N THR A 192 -25.37 11.88 0.96
CA THR A 192 -25.00 12.37 2.30
C THR A 192 -23.75 11.74 2.87
N ASP A 193 -23.21 10.70 2.21
CA ASP A 193 -22.06 10.00 2.72
C ASP A 193 -20.82 10.91 2.64
N THR A 194 -20.37 11.35 3.80
CA THR A 194 -19.11 12.06 3.96
C THR A 194 -18.08 11.08 4.50
N LEU A 195 -16.84 11.18 4.02
CA LEU A 195 -15.71 10.53 4.67
C LEU A 195 -15.64 11.04 6.12
N GLN A 196 -16.01 10.20 7.09
CA GLN A 196 -16.05 10.59 8.50
C GLN A 196 -14.65 10.97 8.97
N GLN A 197 -14.46 12.24 9.28
CA GLN A 197 -13.38 12.71 10.16
C GLN A 197 -13.98 12.94 11.54
N GLU A 198 -13.46 12.26 12.55
CA GLU A 198 -13.79 12.50 13.95
C GLU A 198 -13.36 13.92 14.37
N GLU A 199 -14.30 14.65 14.95
CA GLU A 199 -14.09 15.97 15.55
C GLU A 199 -13.17 15.86 16.78
N THR A 200 -12.05 16.58 16.75
CA THR A 200 -11.33 16.95 17.95
C THR A 200 -11.45 18.45 18.16
N THR A 201 -11.99 18.78 19.32
CA THR A 201 -12.22 20.13 19.87
C THR A 201 -10.94 20.97 19.90
N GLU A 202 -11.08 22.22 19.43
CA GLU A 202 -10.09 23.29 19.51
C GLU A 202 -9.85 23.81 20.93
N PRO A 203 -8.70 24.44 21.17
CA PRO A 203 -8.68 25.68 21.92
C PRO A 203 -8.09 26.87 21.14
N THR A 204 -8.67 27.96 21.44
CA THR A 204 -8.68 29.31 20.91
C THR A 204 -7.35 30.08 20.97
N GLN A 205 -7.04 30.78 19.87
CA GLN A 205 -6.47 32.12 19.68
C GLN A 205 -5.02 32.48 20.07
N GLN A 206 -4.30 33.04 19.12
CA GLN A 206 -4.09 34.51 19.02
C GLN A 206 -3.50 34.91 17.65
N GLN A 207 -4.05 36.01 17.10
CA GLN A 207 -3.64 36.66 15.86
C GLN A 207 -2.30 37.33 15.94
N THR A 208 -1.49 37.25 14.88
CA THR A 208 -0.73 38.39 14.37
C THR A 208 -0.65 38.30 12.83
N ASN A 209 -0.98 39.44 12.19
CA ASN A 209 -0.93 39.68 10.76
C ASN A 209 0.49 39.57 10.22
N ASP A 210 0.69 39.01 9.03
CA ASP A 210 1.00 39.74 7.82
C ASP A 210 1.21 38.79 6.62
N ASN A 211 0.54 39.09 5.56
CA ASN A 211 0.73 38.73 4.15
C ASN A 211 1.82 37.71 3.76
N VAL A 212 1.43 36.45 3.53
CA VAL A 212 2.03 35.59 2.50
C VAL A 212 0.95 34.72 1.87
N LEU A 213 0.87 34.79 0.57
CA LEU A 213 0.08 34.08 -0.43
C LEU A 213 -0.54 32.71 -0.02
N ASP A 214 -1.83 32.54 -0.45
CA ASP A 214 -2.63 31.32 -0.45
C ASP A 214 -1.89 30.07 -0.94
N SER A 215 -1.41 29.26 0.01
CA SER A 215 -0.93 27.89 -0.24
C SER A 215 -1.43 26.86 0.79
N PHE A 216 -2.58 27.11 1.37
CA PHE A 216 -3.12 26.28 2.46
C PHE A 216 -4.06 25.19 1.92
N SER A 217 -3.55 24.05 1.49
CA SER A 217 -4.16 22.69 1.56
C SER A 217 -3.44 21.62 0.73
N SER A 218 -2.16 21.75 0.41
CA SER A 218 -1.43 20.67 -0.26
C SER A 218 -0.53 19.95 0.75
N ASP A 219 -0.33 18.63 0.53
CA ASP A 219 0.72 17.91 1.24
C ASP A 219 2.08 18.61 1.03
N PRO A 220 3.03 18.49 1.98
CA PRO A 220 4.29 19.23 1.90
C PRO A 220 5.09 18.98 0.62
N ALA A 221 5.03 17.76 0.05
CA ALA A 221 5.72 17.43 -1.18
C ALA A 221 5.13 18.18 -2.37
N THR A 222 3.82 18.22 -2.49
CA THR A 222 3.10 18.98 -3.53
C THR A 222 3.30 20.49 -3.36
N ALA A 223 3.17 21.01 -2.13
CA ALA A 223 3.42 22.42 -1.84
C ALA A 223 4.84 22.84 -2.20
N PHE A 224 5.84 22.03 -1.87
CA PHE A 224 7.23 22.30 -2.18
C PHE A 224 7.51 22.23 -3.69
N ASN A 225 6.95 21.26 -4.41
CA ASN A 225 7.09 21.20 -5.86
C ASN A 225 6.49 22.43 -6.59
N ASN A 226 5.42 22.99 -6.04
CA ASN A 226 4.73 24.14 -6.61
C ASN A 226 5.26 25.50 -6.09
N SER A 227 6.22 25.50 -5.18
CA SER A 227 6.74 26.72 -4.54
C SER A 227 7.67 27.56 -5.43
N GLY A 228 8.03 27.07 -6.61
CA GLY A 228 8.85 27.79 -7.59
C GLY A 228 10.22 28.21 -7.03
N LEU A 229 10.48 29.53 -7.02
CA LEU A 229 11.78 30.07 -6.54
C LEU A 229 12.02 29.84 -5.05
N ALA A 230 10.99 29.89 -4.19
CA ALA A 230 11.14 29.68 -2.76
C ALA A 230 11.67 28.28 -2.43
N GLY A 231 11.13 27.23 -3.07
CA GLY A 231 11.66 25.87 -2.91
C GLY A 231 13.04 25.70 -3.55
N LEU A 232 13.30 26.42 -4.65
CA LEU A 232 14.59 26.40 -5.32
C LEU A 232 15.69 27.02 -4.45
N GLU A 233 15.39 28.06 -3.67
CA GLU A 233 16.31 28.66 -2.69
C GLU A 233 16.70 27.67 -1.59
N ILE A 234 15.75 26.91 -1.04
CA ILE A 234 16.04 25.86 -0.07
C ILE A 234 16.95 24.77 -0.65
N VAL A 235 16.69 24.33 -1.90
CA VAL A 235 17.55 23.35 -2.57
C VAL A 235 18.94 23.93 -2.84
N ASN A 236 19.04 25.20 -3.20
CA ASN A 236 20.31 25.88 -3.42
C ASN A 236 21.15 25.94 -2.13
N GLU A 237 20.54 26.23 -0.99
CA GLU A 237 21.22 26.21 0.31
C GLU A 237 21.81 24.82 0.63
N VAL A 238 21.08 23.74 0.31
CA VAL A 238 21.61 22.38 0.47
C VAL A 238 22.81 22.15 -0.44
N PHE A 239 22.76 22.60 -1.69
CA PHE A 239 23.88 22.48 -2.64
C PHE A 239 25.11 23.29 -2.23
N GLU A 240 24.92 24.50 -1.68
CA GLU A 240 26.01 25.31 -1.16
C GLU A 240 26.72 24.60 0.00
N ASN A 241 25.95 24.00 0.91
CA ASN A 241 26.48 23.18 2.00
C ASN A 241 27.24 21.93 1.50
N LEU A 242 26.91 21.44 0.32
CA LEU A 242 27.62 20.36 -0.37
C LEU A 242 28.77 20.85 -1.27
N SER A 243 29.19 22.12 -1.12
CA SER A 243 30.31 22.76 -1.86
C SER A 243 30.07 22.83 -3.38
N TYR A 244 28.84 23.02 -3.82
CA TYR A 244 28.55 23.34 -5.23
C TYR A 244 28.66 24.86 -5.47
N THR A 245 29.16 25.24 -6.61
CA THR A 245 29.11 26.63 -7.12
C THR A 245 27.83 26.77 -7.94
N ILE A 246 26.97 27.72 -7.55
CA ILE A 246 25.71 28.03 -8.22
C ILE A 246 25.87 29.37 -8.96
N THR A 247 25.54 29.39 -10.24
CA THR A 247 25.60 30.58 -11.05
C THR A 247 24.31 30.77 -11.83
N ALA A 248 23.96 32.02 -12.15
CA ALA A 248 22.81 32.32 -12.98
C ALA A 248 22.92 31.62 -14.34
N GLY A 249 21.89 30.84 -14.69
CA GLY A 249 21.84 30.12 -15.95
C GLY A 249 21.53 31.01 -17.14
N LYS A 250 21.88 30.59 -18.36
CA LYS A 250 21.41 31.22 -19.61
C LYS A 250 20.04 30.63 -19.97
N LYS A 251 19.05 31.47 -20.27
CA LYS A 251 17.69 31.00 -20.64
C LYS A 251 17.77 29.83 -21.65
N PRO A 252 17.03 28.72 -21.44
CA PRO A 252 15.92 28.56 -20.49
C PRO A 252 16.32 28.14 -19.06
N ALA A 253 17.61 27.97 -18.74
CA ALA A 253 18.07 27.61 -17.39
C ALA A 253 17.93 28.80 -16.43
N ILE A 254 17.52 28.49 -15.17
CA ILE A 254 17.46 29.43 -14.04
C ILE A 254 18.83 29.50 -13.39
N TYR A 255 19.36 28.34 -12.99
CA TYR A 255 20.66 28.18 -12.36
C TYR A 255 21.47 27.05 -13.01
N ASP A 256 22.78 27.25 -13.04
CA ASP A 256 23.79 26.27 -13.40
C ASP A 256 24.53 25.82 -12.13
N TYR A 257 24.67 24.51 -11.93
CA TYR A 257 25.35 23.94 -10.78
C TYR A 257 26.65 23.28 -11.19
N GLN A 258 27.73 23.62 -10.51
CA GLN A 258 29.06 23.08 -10.74
C GLN A 258 29.63 22.56 -9.43
N ARG A 259 30.06 21.30 -9.39
CA ARG A 259 30.70 20.70 -8.23
C ARG A 259 32.08 21.31 -8.00
N ALA A 260 32.53 21.42 -6.76
CA ALA A 260 33.88 21.86 -6.41
C ALA A 260 34.95 21.01 -7.14
N GLY A 261 35.88 21.65 -7.81
CA GLY A 261 36.94 20.99 -8.59
C GLY A 261 36.52 20.46 -9.96
N GLY A 262 35.26 20.59 -10.36
CA GLY A 262 34.78 20.23 -11.70
C GLY A 262 34.97 21.37 -12.72
N SER A 263 35.32 21.04 -13.94
CA SER A 263 35.47 22.02 -15.04
C SER A 263 34.21 22.24 -15.86
N LEU A 264 33.18 21.47 -15.69
CA LEU A 264 31.93 21.46 -16.47
C LEU A 264 30.69 21.56 -15.56
N LYS A 265 29.58 22.08 -16.16
CA LYS A 265 28.28 22.06 -15.51
C LYS A 265 27.88 20.62 -15.11
N SER A 266 27.48 20.44 -13.87
CA SER A 266 27.03 19.16 -13.37
C SER A 266 25.51 18.98 -13.52
N MET A 267 24.77 20.09 -13.42
CA MET A 267 23.30 20.08 -13.45
C MET A 267 22.77 21.49 -13.80
N VAL A 268 21.53 21.57 -14.26
CA VAL A 268 20.78 22.82 -14.43
C VAL A 268 19.41 22.75 -13.80
N ALA A 269 18.92 23.89 -13.28
CA ALA A 269 17.51 24.10 -12.93
C ALA A 269 16.82 24.90 -14.04
N PHE A 270 15.61 24.55 -14.41
CA PHE A 270 14.80 25.22 -15.43
C PHE A 270 13.31 25.12 -15.15
N TYR A 271 12.50 25.99 -15.76
CA TYR A 271 11.05 25.88 -15.70
C TYR A 271 10.50 24.97 -16.79
N ASN A 272 9.60 24.07 -16.40
CA ASN A 272 8.79 23.27 -17.31
C ASN A 272 7.33 23.34 -16.85
N ASN A 273 6.47 24.03 -17.63
CA ASN A 273 5.07 24.30 -17.28
C ASN A 273 4.92 24.92 -15.86
N ASP A 274 5.66 26.00 -15.60
CA ASP A 274 5.70 26.74 -14.33
C ASP A 274 6.18 25.98 -13.09
N VAL A 275 6.68 24.76 -13.27
CA VAL A 275 7.28 23.95 -12.20
C VAL A 275 8.80 23.88 -12.40
N VAL A 276 9.56 24.05 -11.31
CA VAL A 276 11.01 23.91 -11.36
C VAL A 276 11.39 22.44 -11.52
N LYS A 277 12.21 22.18 -12.53
CA LYS A 277 12.82 20.87 -12.81
C LYS A 277 14.33 20.99 -12.88
N PHE A 278 14.99 19.87 -12.61
CA PHE A 278 16.45 19.76 -12.70
C PHE A 278 16.82 18.71 -13.74
N GLN A 279 17.85 19.02 -14.52
CA GLN A 279 18.48 18.07 -15.43
C GLN A 279 19.92 17.85 -15.02
N VAL A 280 20.28 16.60 -14.78
CA VAL A 280 21.62 16.18 -14.34
C VAL A 280 22.40 15.72 -15.57
N PHE A 281 23.57 16.32 -15.80
CA PHE A 281 24.45 15.97 -16.92
C PHE A 281 25.64 15.14 -16.49
N SER A 282 26.07 15.32 -15.24
CA SER A 282 27.29 14.69 -14.76
C SER A 282 26.95 13.51 -13.85
N PRO A 283 27.45 12.32 -14.15
CA PRO A 283 27.31 11.18 -13.26
C PRO A 283 28.06 11.38 -11.92
N ASN A 284 28.89 12.44 -11.82
CA ASN A 284 29.66 12.75 -10.61
C ASN A 284 28.86 13.51 -9.55
N THR A 285 27.59 13.83 -9.80
CA THR A 285 26.72 14.50 -8.81
C THR A 285 26.28 13.56 -7.68
N GLY A 286 26.38 12.26 -7.86
CA GLY A 286 25.83 11.26 -6.93
C GLY A 286 24.32 11.12 -7.02
N LEU A 287 23.63 11.86 -7.89
CA LEU A 287 22.20 11.78 -8.14
C LEU A 287 21.90 10.59 -9.07
N ILE A 288 20.83 9.85 -8.76
CA ILE A 288 20.51 8.59 -9.45
C ILE A 288 19.74 8.81 -10.74
N LYS A 289 18.90 9.86 -10.78
CA LYS A 289 18.04 10.17 -11.93
C LYS A 289 18.67 11.24 -12.84
N GLU A 290 18.30 11.25 -14.10
CA GLU A 290 18.65 12.34 -15.04
C GLU A 290 17.76 13.58 -14.85
N HIS A 291 16.55 13.40 -14.30
CA HIS A 291 15.58 14.46 -14.06
C HIS A 291 14.99 14.38 -12.67
N TYR A 292 14.83 15.55 -12.02
CA TYR A 292 14.23 15.68 -10.70
C TYR A 292 13.23 16.83 -10.65
N ASN A 293 12.21 16.71 -9.78
CA ASN A 293 11.47 17.86 -9.26
C ASN A 293 12.10 18.36 -7.95
N LEU A 294 11.60 19.47 -7.40
CA LEU A 294 12.14 20.06 -6.17
C LEU A 294 12.13 19.09 -5.00
N TYR A 295 11.02 18.40 -4.76
CA TYR A 295 10.86 17.47 -3.65
C TYR A 295 11.75 16.23 -3.76
N GLU A 296 11.77 15.61 -4.93
CA GLU A 296 12.63 14.44 -5.16
C GLU A 296 14.11 14.78 -4.96
N LEU A 297 14.54 15.93 -5.47
CA LEU A 297 15.91 16.37 -5.34
C LEU A 297 16.26 16.71 -3.87
N TYR A 298 15.39 17.46 -3.18
CA TYR A 298 15.57 17.79 -1.78
C TYR A 298 15.69 16.54 -0.92
N LYS A 299 14.76 15.58 -1.09
CA LYS A 299 14.76 14.29 -0.40
C LYS A 299 16.06 13.52 -0.61
N GLU A 300 16.52 13.46 -1.85
CA GLU A 300 17.74 12.72 -2.19
C GLU A 300 19.00 13.42 -1.66
N LEU A 301 19.09 14.73 -1.75
CA LEU A 301 20.23 15.51 -1.23
C LEU A 301 20.36 15.43 0.29
N LYS A 302 19.23 15.39 1.01
CA LYS A 302 19.18 15.26 2.47
C LYS A 302 19.29 13.81 2.96
N GLY A 303 19.13 12.81 2.08
CA GLY A 303 19.10 11.40 2.45
C GLY A 303 17.89 11.00 3.33
N PHE A 304 16.80 11.76 3.26
CA PHE A 304 15.60 11.56 4.06
C PHE A 304 14.63 10.57 3.39
N ASP A 305 13.82 9.89 4.20
CA ASP A 305 12.62 9.20 3.73
C ASP A 305 11.46 10.20 3.50
N ASP A 306 10.38 9.75 2.87
CA ASP A 306 9.24 10.62 2.56
C ASP A 306 8.61 11.26 3.79
N TYR A 307 8.51 10.52 4.91
CA TYR A 307 7.97 11.03 6.16
C TYR A 307 8.81 12.17 6.73
N THR A 308 10.11 11.95 6.87
CA THR A 308 11.05 12.94 7.41
C THR A 308 11.10 14.18 6.52
N SER A 309 11.13 14.00 5.19
CA SER A 309 11.14 15.11 4.23
C SER A 309 9.90 15.97 4.31
N GLN A 310 8.71 15.35 4.33
CA GLN A 310 7.45 16.10 4.40
C GLN A 310 7.28 16.81 5.75
N LYS A 311 7.71 16.18 6.84
CA LYS A 311 7.69 16.80 8.17
C LYS A 311 8.59 18.04 8.22
N GLU A 312 9.83 17.94 7.71
CA GLU A 312 10.77 19.06 7.68
C GLU A 312 10.27 20.19 6.77
N LEU A 313 9.77 19.86 5.59
CA LEU A 313 9.21 20.84 4.67
C LEU A 313 7.99 21.57 5.24
N SER A 314 7.17 20.89 6.02
CA SER A 314 6.06 21.54 6.73
C SER A 314 6.54 22.51 7.80
N VAL A 315 7.61 22.17 8.53
CA VAL A 315 8.25 23.09 9.50
C VAL A 315 8.85 24.30 8.78
N LEU A 316 9.33 24.13 7.54
CA LEU A 316 9.82 25.20 6.67
C LEU A 316 8.70 26.01 6.01
N GLY A 317 7.42 25.70 6.30
CA GLY A 317 6.25 26.45 5.81
C GLY A 317 5.67 25.96 4.47
N PHE A 318 6.10 24.81 3.96
CA PHE A 318 5.55 24.21 2.75
C PHE A 318 4.47 23.19 3.08
N GLY A 319 3.22 23.56 2.90
CA GLY A 319 2.07 22.71 3.12
C GLY A 319 1.81 22.36 4.58
N THR A 320 0.81 21.53 4.81
CA THR A 320 0.45 21.02 6.14
C THR A 320 0.86 19.55 6.23
N PHE A 321 1.80 19.26 7.14
CA PHE A 321 2.16 17.89 7.47
C PHE A 321 1.09 17.32 8.40
N ASN A 322 0.22 16.48 7.86
CA ASN A 322 -0.70 15.71 8.67
C ASN A 322 0.07 14.52 9.27
N GLU A 323 0.07 14.40 10.58
CA GLU A 323 0.54 13.19 11.26
C GLU A 323 -0.20 11.92 10.77
N SER A 324 -1.36 12.07 10.13
CA SER A 324 -2.09 11.01 9.42
C SER A 324 -1.33 10.37 8.25
N ASN A 325 -0.22 10.95 7.79
CA ASN A 325 0.66 10.33 6.80
C ASN A 325 1.60 9.25 7.41
N LYS A 326 1.58 9.07 8.75
CA LYS A 326 2.25 7.93 9.38
C LYS A 326 1.60 6.64 8.91
N ASN A 327 2.42 5.67 8.57
CA ASN A 327 1.92 4.32 8.34
C ASN A 327 1.59 3.65 9.68
N VAL A 328 0.44 4.00 10.25
CA VAL A 328 -0.08 3.44 11.50
C VAL A 328 -0.84 2.16 11.18
N PHE A 329 -0.66 1.13 12.03
CA PHE A 329 -1.43 -0.09 11.87
C PHE A 329 -2.92 0.19 12.07
N PRO A 330 -3.80 -0.19 11.13
CA PRO A 330 -5.23 0.11 11.18
C PRO A 330 -5.95 -0.83 12.16
N ILE A 331 -5.79 -0.58 13.46
CA ILE A 331 -6.31 -1.45 14.53
C ILE A 331 -7.83 -1.60 14.48
N ASP A 332 -8.53 -0.61 13.91
CA ASP A 332 -10.00 -0.57 13.87
C ASP A 332 -10.61 -1.68 13.00
N VAL A 333 -9.85 -2.20 12.04
CA VAL A 333 -10.32 -3.31 11.19
C VAL A 333 -10.15 -4.69 11.83
N ILE A 334 -9.53 -4.76 13.01
CA ILE A 334 -9.40 -6.01 13.75
C ILE A 334 -10.70 -6.29 14.54
N PRO A 335 -11.35 -7.47 14.34
CA PRO A 335 -12.59 -7.79 15.02
C PRO A 335 -12.46 -7.82 16.54
N GLN A 336 -13.56 -7.47 17.24
CA GLN A 336 -13.67 -7.71 18.67
C GLN A 336 -13.77 -9.21 18.99
N PRO A 337 -13.24 -9.69 20.14
CA PRO A 337 -12.57 -8.91 21.19
C PRO A 337 -11.07 -8.68 21.00
N PHE A 338 -10.52 -9.02 19.84
CA PHE A 338 -9.07 -9.03 19.60
C PHE A 338 -8.50 -7.63 19.52
N LYS A 339 -9.23 -6.67 18.92
CA LYS A 339 -8.88 -5.24 18.94
C LYS A 339 -8.66 -4.77 20.38
N GLU A 340 -9.63 -5.01 21.25
CA GLU A 340 -9.54 -4.63 22.67
C GLU A 340 -8.36 -5.30 23.37
N TYR A 341 -8.08 -6.57 23.05
CA TYR A 341 -6.95 -7.31 23.63
C TYR A 341 -5.60 -6.70 23.22
N ILE A 342 -5.42 -6.34 21.94
CA ILE A 342 -4.20 -5.68 21.44
C ILE A 342 -4.01 -4.34 22.12
N ILE A 343 -5.07 -3.53 22.24
CA ILE A 343 -5.01 -2.21 22.91
C ILE A 343 -4.64 -2.40 24.39
N ASN A 344 -5.26 -3.35 25.07
CA ASN A 344 -4.92 -3.66 26.46
C ASN A 344 -3.45 -4.06 26.65
N LEU A 345 -2.90 -4.88 25.75
CA LEU A 345 -1.49 -5.26 25.78
C LEU A 345 -0.55 -4.05 25.50
N LYS A 346 -0.97 -3.12 24.63
CA LYS A 346 -0.22 -1.87 24.43
C LYS A 346 -0.17 -1.04 25.71
N GLU A 347 -1.31 -0.88 26.40
CA GLU A 347 -1.45 -0.02 27.57
C GLU A 347 -0.83 -0.63 28.85
N THR A 348 -0.77 -1.95 28.95
CA THR A 348 -0.30 -2.64 30.17
C THR A 348 1.15 -3.08 30.10
N VAL A 349 1.57 -3.63 28.97
CA VAL A 349 2.91 -4.21 28.79
C VAL A 349 3.71 -3.56 27.65
N ASN A 350 3.24 -2.41 27.14
CA ASN A 350 3.91 -1.64 26.10
C ASN A 350 4.21 -2.44 24.81
N TYR A 351 3.30 -3.34 24.42
CA TYR A 351 3.46 -4.07 23.18
C TYR A 351 3.08 -3.19 21.99
N PRO A 352 3.96 -3.02 21.00
CA PRO A 352 3.61 -2.31 19.77
C PRO A 352 2.44 -2.98 19.05
N ILE A 353 1.44 -2.19 18.67
CA ILE A 353 0.22 -2.67 17.97
C ILE A 353 0.59 -3.45 16.71
N ASP A 354 1.48 -2.91 15.91
CA ASP A 354 1.91 -3.47 14.62
C ASP A 354 2.42 -4.92 14.75
N TYR A 355 3.28 -5.15 15.74
CA TYR A 355 3.83 -6.50 15.99
C TYR A 355 2.80 -7.42 16.59
N THR A 356 1.96 -6.90 17.51
CA THR A 356 0.95 -7.70 18.21
C THR A 356 -0.14 -8.14 17.24
N ALA A 357 -0.64 -7.23 16.39
CA ALA A 357 -1.66 -7.52 15.39
C ALA A 357 -1.15 -8.46 14.30
N THR A 358 0.09 -8.26 13.81
CA THR A 358 0.71 -9.17 12.83
C THR A 358 0.91 -10.56 13.43
N ALA A 359 1.30 -10.66 14.70
CA ALA A 359 1.42 -11.93 15.40
C ALA A 359 0.05 -12.61 15.60
N LEU A 360 -1.01 -11.85 15.94
CA LEU A 360 -2.38 -12.34 16.03
C LEU A 360 -2.85 -12.93 14.70
N LEU A 361 -2.67 -12.21 13.59
CA LEU A 361 -3.03 -12.69 12.26
C LEU A 361 -2.28 -13.99 11.91
N THR A 362 -0.99 -14.07 12.24
CA THR A 362 -0.18 -15.27 11.97
C THR A 362 -0.55 -16.43 12.90
N ALA A 363 -0.88 -16.17 14.16
CA ALA A 363 -1.35 -17.20 15.10
C ALA A 363 -2.73 -17.73 14.68
N THR A 364 -3.64 -16.85 14.23
CA THR A 364 -4.93 -17.24 13.63
C THR A 364 -4.71 -18.12 12.39
N ALA A 365 -3.80 -17.74 11.50
CA ALA A 365 -3.40 -18.52 10.34
C ALA A 365 -2.91 -19.91 10.75
N THR A 366 -2.05 -19.99 11.78
CA THR A 366 -1.50 -21.25 12.30
C THR A 366 -2.59 -22.16 12.84
N ALA A 367 -3.51 -21.61 13.62
CA ALA A 367 -4.62 -22.36 14.23
C ALA A 367 -5.64 -22.85 13.20
N ALA A 368 -5.97 -22.01 12.21
CA ALA A 368 -6.83 -22.39 11.08
C ALA A 368 -6.19 -23.50 10.24
N GLY A 369 -4.89 -23.38 9.97
CA GLY A 369 -4.14 -24.36 9.19
C GLY A 369 -4.71 -24.59 7.80
N ALA A 370 -4.39 -25.74 7.20
CA ALA A 370 -4.91 -26.17 5.90
C ALA A 370 -6.41 -26.57 5.93
N ASN A 371 -7.03 -26.63 7.11
CA ASN A 371 -8.43 -27.03 7.28
C ASN A 371 -9.42 -25.95 6.83
N ILE A 372 -9.02 -24.69 6.76
CA ILE A 372 -9.88 -23.59 6.33
C ILE A 372 -9.32 -22.94 5.07
N LYS A 373 -10.11 -22.98 3.99
CA LYS A 373 -9.77 -22.44 2.67
C LYS A 373 -10.84 -21.48 2.18
N VAL A 374 -10.54 -20.71 1.16
CA VAL A 374 -11.52 -19.91 0.44
C VAL A 374 -11.50 -20.25 -1.04
N LEU A 375 -12.68 -20.44 -1.61
CA LEU A 375 -12.89 -20.58 -3.05
C LEU A 375 -12.96 -19.18 -3.69
N VAL A 376 -11.92 -18.78 -4.40
CA VAL A 376 -11.84 -17.48 -5.07
C VAL A 376 -12.67 -17.51 -6.36
N LYS A 377 -12.43 -18.51 -7.19
CA LYS A 377 -13.18 -18.82 -8.40
C LYS A 377 -13.00 -20.29 -8.75
N ASN A 378 -13.77 -20.78 -9.73
CA ASN A 378 -13.66 -22.16 -10.16
C ASN A 378 -12.20 -22.51 -10.54
N GLY A 379 -11.65 -23.55 -9.91
CA GLY A 379 -10.27 -23.99 -10.09
C GLY A 379 -9.22 -23.20 -9.29
N TRP A 380 -9.61 -22.23 -8.45
CA TRP A 380 -8.70 -21.51 -7.58
C TRP A 380 -9.22 -21.43 -6.15
N THR A 381 -8.55 -22.14 -5.24
CA THR A 381 -8.72 -22.03 -3.80
C THR A 381 -7.47 -21.46 -3.15
N GLU A 382 -7.62 -20.68 -2.08
CA GLU A 382 -6.51 -20.08 -1.34
C GLU A 382 -6.58 -20.49 0.14
N GLN A 383 -5.43 -20.53 0.82
CA GLN A 383 -5.29 -20.84 2.25
C GLN A 383 -4.81 -19.59 2.99
N GLY A 384 -4.99 -19.56 4.31
CA GLY A 384 -4.66 -18.42 5.15
C GLY A 384 -3.18 -18.31 5.57
N SER A 385 -2.24 -19.03 4.97
CA SER A 385 -0.84 -19.01 5.38
C SER A 385 -0.16 -17.65 5.18
N ILE A 386 0.64 -17.20 6.15
CA ILE A 386 1.32 -15.89 6.15
C ILE A 386 2.82 -16.07 6.37
N PHE A 387 3.62 -15.37 5.57
CA PHE A 387 5.03 -15.08 5.88
C PHE A 387 5.10 -13.65 6.43
N ALA A 388 5.47 -13.50 7.70
CA ALA A 388 5.49 -12.23 8.40
C ALA A 388 6.86 -11.90 8.98
N CYS A 389 7.20 -10.61 9.02
CA CYS A 389 8.46 -10.15 9.58
C CYS A 389 8.24 -8.86 10.40
N ALA A 390 8.52 -8.91 11.71
CA ALA A 390 8.49 -7.76 12.61
C ALA A 390 9.84 -7.03 12.55
N ILE A 391 9.88 -5.82 11.99
CA ILE A 391 11.11 -5.05 11.79
C ILE A 391 11.20 -3.94 12.83
N GLY A 392 12.30 -3.90 13.57
CA GLY A 392 12.57 -2.88 14.56
C GLY A 392 13.95 -3.01 15.17
N ASN A 393 14.46 -1.95 15.76
CA ASN A 393 15.76 -1.92 16.41
C ASN A 393 15.85 -2.93 17.60
N ALA A 394 17.05 -3.17 18.08
CA ALA A 394 17.23 -3.90 19.34
C ALA A 394 16.45 -3.21 20.46
N GLY A 395 15.69 -3.96 21.26
CA GLY A 395 14.86 -3.40 22.32
C GLY A 395 13.50 -2.83 21.88
N ALA A 396 13.13 -2.90 20.59
CA ALA A 396 11.81 -2.48 20.08
C ALA A 396 10.65 -3.43 20.45
N ASN A 397 10.86 -4.32 21.39
CA ASN A 397 9.84 -5.26 21.92
C ASN A 397 9.13 -6.10 20.86
N LYS A 398 9.88 -6.69 19.90
CA LYS A 398 9.33 -7.52 18.82
C LYS A 398 8.94 -8.93 19.29
N THR A 399 9.74 -9.54 20.15
CA THR A 399 9.65 -10.95 20.54
C THR A 399 8.48 -11.23 21.49
N HIS A 400 8.24 -10.37 22.48
CA HIS A 400 7.20 -10.61 23.48
C HIS A 400 5.79 -10.65 22.89
N PRO A 401 5.36 -9.70 22.01
CA PRO A 401 4.06 -9.78 21.35
C PRO A 401 3.85 -11.10 20.61
N VAL A 402 4.87 -11.53 19.85
CA VAL A 402 4.81 -12.79 19.09
C VAL A 402 4.66 -13.99 20.04
N ASN A 403 5.45 -14.04 21.09
CA ASN A 403 5.36 -15.13 22.08
C ASN A 403 4.02 -15.16 22.80
N THR A 404 3.43 -14.00 23.12
CA THR A 404 2.11 -13.91 23.77
C THR A 404 1.01 -14.42 22.83
N MET A 405 1.02 -14.03 21.56
CA MET A 405 0.02 -14.54 20.60
C MET A 405 0.17 -16.03 20.31
N PHE A 406 1.37 -16.58 20.36
CA PHE A 406 1.63 -18.00 20.14
C PHE A 406 1.55 -18.86 21.42
N ALA A 407 1.34 -18.27 22.60
CA ALA A 407 1.28 -19.02 23.87
C ALA A 407 0.20 -20.12 23.90
N PRO A 408 -1.05 -19.89 23.46
CA PRO A 408 -2.06 -20.95 23.42
C PRO A 408 -1.67 -22.10 22.48
N ILE A 409 -1.12 -21.80 21.31
CA ILE A 409 -0.69 -22.82 20.34
C ILE A 409 0.47 -23.66 20.89
N LYS A 410 1.41 -23.03 21.60
CA LYS A 410 2.52 -23.74 22.27
C LYS A 410 2.03 -24.64 23.40
N ALA A 411 0.95 -24.25 24.08
CA ALA A 411 0.32 -25.10 25.10
C ALA A 411 -0.28 -26.36 24.48
N ILE A 412 -1.00 -26.23 23.37
CA ILE A 412 -1.53 -27.38 22.59
C ILE A 412 -0.38 -28.27 22.08
N ASP A 413 0.68 -27.68 21.53
CA ASP A 413 1.86 -28.46 21.08
C ASP A 413 2.53 -29.22 22.21
N LYS A 414 2.58 -28.65 23.42
CA LYS A 414 3.11 -29.33 24.62
C LYS A 414 2.24 -30.54 24.98
N GLU A 415 0.93 -30.38 25.02
CA GLU A 415 0.02 -31.49 25.31
C GLU A 415 0.17 -32.63 24.29
N ARG A 416 0.20 -32.30 22.98
CA ARG A 416 0.43 -33.26 21.91
C ARG A 416 1.80 -33.96 22.03
N HIS A 417 2.83 -33.23 22.47
CA HIS A 417 4.15 -33.81 22.73
C HIS A 417 4.10 -34.81 23.86
N ASP A 418 3.40 -34.52 24.96
CA ASP A 418 3.29 -35.41 26.11
C ASP A 418 2.49 -36.69 25.74
N GLN A 419 1.41 -36.55 24.96
CA GLN A 419 0.66 -37.68 24.38
C GLN A 419 1.53 -38.51 23.43
N PHE A 420 2.27 -37.91 22.55
CA PHE A 420 3.19 -38.58 21.64
C PHE A 420 4.27 -39.36 22.40
N LYS A 421 4.85 -38.75 23.43
CA LYS A 421 5.89 -39.41 24.27
C LYS A 421 5.32 -40.68 24.89
N TYR A 422 4.14 -40.64 25.50
CA TYR A 422 3.48 -41.79 26.07
C TYR A 422 3.18 -42.88 25.03
N ALA A 423 2.61 -42.52 23.90
CA ALA A 423 2.34 -43.45 22.79
C ALA A 423 3.64 -44.09 22.22
N TYR A 424 4.72 -43.33 22.16
CA TYR A 424 6.00 -43.82 21.69
C TYR A 424 6.67 -44.79 22.66
N GLU A 425 6.52 -44.57 23.96
CA GLU A 425 6.99 -45.51 25.01
C GLU A 425 6.26 -46.84 24.91
N LEU A 426 4.91 -46.82 24.70
CA LEU A 426 4.12 -48.02 24.47
C LEU A 426 4.56 -48.74 23.18
N TYR A 427 4.66 -48.03 22.09
CA TYR A 427 5.12 -48.57 20.79
C TYR A 427 6.54 -49.18 20.89
N SER A 428 7.47 -48.48 21.56
CA SER A 428 8.83 -48.98 21.77
C SER A 428 8.87 -50.23 22.61
N SER A 429 7.97 -50.39 23.55
CA SER A 429 7.80 -51.61 24.37
C SER A 429 7.26 -52.75 23.52
N TYR A 430 6.23 -52.46 22.68
CA TYR A 430 5.68 -53.43 21.73
C TYR A 430 6.71 -53.92 20.74
N GLU A 431 7.55 -53.03 20.19
CA GLU A 431 8.62 -53.39 19.25
C GLU A 431 9.65 -54.37 19.83
N LYS A 432 9.84 -54.36 21.13
CA LYS A 432 10.77 -55.28 21.85
C LYS A 432 10.18 -56.64 22.13
N LEU A 433 8.86 -56.88 21.93
CA LEU A 433 8.25 -58.18 22.11
C LEU A 433 8.78 -59.22 21.11
N SER A 434 8.77 -60.50 21.54
CA SER A 434 9.03 -61.59 20.61
C SER A 434 7.95 -61.68 19.51
N LYS A 435 8.24 -62.35 18.41
CA LYS A 435 7.28 -62.53 17.32
C LYS A 435 5.98 -63.20 17.80
N LYS A 436 6.08 -64.18 18.68
CA LYS A 436 4.94 -64.89 19.28
C LYS A 436 4.10 -63.97 20.14
N ASP A 437 4.72 -63.11 20.96
CA ASP A 437 4.02 -62.20 21.84
C ASP A 437 3.40 -61.03 21.06
N LYS A 438 3.99 -60.64 19.91
CA LYS A 438 3.42 -59.67 18.97
C LYS A 438 2.15 -60.20 18.25
N ASP A 439 2.16 -61.49 17.90
CA ASP A 439 1.03 -62.15 17.25
C ASP A 439 -0.21 -62.29 18.24
N GLU A 440 0.06 -62.33 19.56
CA GLU A 440 -0.97 -62.37 20.61
C GLU A 440 -1.37 -60.98 21.11
N ALA A 441 -0.57 -59.95 20.86
CA ALA A 441 -0.86 -58.59 21.27
C ALA A 441 -1.62 -57.77 20.19
N GLU A 442 -2.34 -56.75 20.60
CA GLU A 442 -2.90 -55.76 19.68
C GLU A 442 -1.80 -55.05 18.92
N SER A 443 -1.88 -55.00 17.59
CA SER A 443 -0.83 -54.41 16.77
C SER A 443 -0.80 -52.88 16.97
N LEU A 444 0.36 -52.36 17.37
CA LEU A 444 0.58 -50.94 17.53
C LEU A 444 1.32 -50.37 16.31
N PHE A 445 0.89 -49.21 15.85
CA PHE A 445 1.57 -48.46 14.81
C PHE A 445 2.48 -47.39 15.44
N ALA A 446 3.58 -47.07 14.73
CA ALA A 446 4.44 -45.99 15.16
C ALA A 446 3.67 -44.66 15.24
N PRO A 447 3.64 -44.01 16.41
CA PRO A 447 2.93 -42.73 16.54
C PRO A 447 3.61 -41.63 15.74
N THR A 448 2.81 -40.68 15.30
CA THR A 448 3.28 -39.43 14.63
C THR A 448 3.15 -38.27 15.58
N LEU A 449 4.09 -37.32 15.51
CA LEU A 449 4.05 -36.10 16.33
C LEU A 449 3.45 -34.95 15.50
N GLU A 450 2.23 -34.58 15.78
CA GLU A 450 1.66 -33.33 15.29
C GLU A 450 2.24 -32.15 16.07
N LYS A 451 2.92 -31.27 15.36
CA LYS A 451 3.56 -30.09 15.95
C LYS A 451 3.32 -28.87 15.07
N SER A 452 2.67 -27.86 15.61
CA SER A 452 2.28 -26.66 14.88
C SER A 452 3.39 -25.61 14.81
N VAL A 453 4.24 -25.49 15.85
CA VAL A 453 5.28 -24.45 15.94
C VAL A 453 6.67 -25.06 15.87
N LEU A 454 7.47 -24.58 14.90
CA LEU A 454 8.86 -24.98 14.69
C LEU A 454 9.79 -23.81 15.01
N GLY A 455 10.65 -23.94 15.99
CA GLY A 455 11.65 -22.92 16.36
C GLY A 455 13.01 -23.22 15.75
N ASN A 456 13.69 -24.27 16.23
CA ASN A 456 14.97 -24.73 15.73
C ASN A 456 14.80 -26.11 15.08
N PHE A 457 15.14 -26.22 13.79
CA PHE A 457 14.92 -27.43 13.01
C PHE A 457 15.85 -27.49 11.81
N THR A 458 16.07 -28.70 11.28
CA THR A 458 16.68 -28.88 9.96
C THR A 458 15.61 -28.94 8.88
N THR A 459 15.99 -28.72 7.63
CA THR A 459 15.08 -28.80 6.49
C THR A 459 14.38 -30.15 6.37
N GLU A 460 15.06 -31.24 6.68
CA GLU A 460 14.53 -32.61 6.69
C GLU A 460 13.42 -32.76 7.73
N ILE A 461 13.59 -32.18 8.92
CA ILE A 461 12.56 -32.16 9.96
C ILE A 461 11.37 -31.34 9.52
N LEU A 462 11.54 -30.21 8.84
CA LEU A 462 10.44 -29.44 8.29
C LEU A 462 9.61 -30.27 7.30
N PHE A 463 10.25 -30.95 6.37
CA PHE A 463 9.56 -31.83 5.41
C PHE A 463 8.79 -32.94 6.13
N LYS A 464 9.43 -33.59 7.09
CA LYS A 464 8.79 -34.62 7.90
C LYS A 464 7.56 -34.09 8.64
N ARG A 465 7.67 -32.93 9.30
CA ARG A 465 6.54 -32.33 10.02
C ARG A 465 5.39 -31.93 9.11
N LEU A 466 5.69 -31.37 7.94
CA LEU A 466 4.65 -31.01 6.96
C LEU A 466 3.94 -32.23 6.38
N SER A 467 4.60 -33.39 6.27
CA SER A 467 3.95 -34.63 5.83
C SER A 467 3.15 -35.33 6.93
N GLU A 468 3.57 -35.18 8.19
CA GLU A 468 2.92 -35.81 9.36
C GLU A 468 1.79 -34.95 9.94
N ASN A 469 1.79 -33.63 9.69
CA ASN A 469 0.80 -32.70 10.21
C ASN A 469 -0.09 -32.15 9.08
N PRO A 470 -1.31 -32.70 8.91
CA PRO A 470 -2.24 -32.23 7.88
C PRO A 470 -2.65 -30.75 8.01
N ARG A 471 -2.62 -30.19 9.23
CA ARG A 471 -2.88 -28.77 9.48
C ARG A 471 -1.73 -27.87 9.01
N GLY A 472 -0.52 -28.43 8.90
CA GLY A 472 0.68 -27.68 8.57
C GLY A 472 1.41 -27.15 9.79
N CYS A 473 2.40 -26.28 9.54
CA CYS A 473 3.32 -25.77 10.55
C CYS A 473 3.54 -24.27 10.41
N THR A 474 4.08 -23.68 11.48
CA THR A 474 4.58 -22.29 11.47
C THR A 474 6.00 -22.25 11.96
N VAL A 475 6.88 -21.63 11.19
CA VAL A 475 8.24 -21.26 11.62
C VAL A 475 8.14 -20.02 12.49
N LEU A 476 8.51 -20.17 13.76
CA LEU A 476 8.55 -19.08 14.73
C LEU A 476 10.03 -18.86 15.14
N SER A 477 10.59 -17.74 14.71
CA SER A 477 12.00 -17.42 14.94
C SER A 477 12.17 -16.09 15.64
N ASP A 478 12.84 -16.07 16.79
CA ASP A 478 13.12 -14.82 17.50
C ASP A 478 14.00 -13.87 16.65
N GLU A 479 15.00 -14.42 15.96
CA GLU A 479 15.82 -13.73 14.98
C GLU A 479 15.69 -14.40 13.60
N LEU A 480 14.84 -13.84 12.75
CA LEU A 480 14.55 -14.38 11.42
C LEU A 480 15.82 -14.48 10.53
N ILE A 481 16.83 -13.65 10.79
CA ILE A 481 18.09 -13.67 10.04
C ILE A 481 18.74 -15.04 10.06
N SER A 482 18.79 -15.73 11.22
CA SER A 482 19.41 -17.04 11.36
C SER A 482 18.71 -18.10 10.49
N PHE A 483 17.38 -18.06 10.45
CA PHE A 483 16.59 -18.92 9.58
C PHE A 483 16.82 -18.62 8.09
N LEU A 484 16.83 -17.34 7.71
CA LEU A 484 17.04 -16.92 6.32
C LEU A 484 18.47 -17.23 5.82
N GLU A 485 19.49 -17.14 6.69
CA GLU A 485 20.85 -17.52 6.36
C GLU A 485 21.02 -19.04 6.26
N GLY A 486 20.34 -19.79 7.11
CA GLY A 486 20.31 -21.25 7.05
C GLY A 486 19.88 -21.79 5.69
N MET A 487 18.96 -21.10 5.01
CA MET A 487 18.54 -21.41 3.65
C MET A 487 19.67 -21.28 2.60
N ASN A 488 20.73 -20.50 2.88
CA ASN A 488 21.81 -20.25 1.94
C ASN A 488 22.93 -21.30 2.02
N ASN A 489 22.98 -22.11 3.08
CA ASN A 489 24.08 -23.00 3.38
C ASN A 489 24.02 -24.39 2.70
N TYR A 490 22.83 -24.80 2.26
CA TYR A 490 22.63 -26.03 1.49
C TYR A 490 22.30 -25.67 0.04
N SER A 491 22.85 -26.37 -0.97
CA SER A 491 22.77 -26.14 -2.43
C SER A 491 21.69 -25.11 -2.87
N LYS A 492 22.17 -23.93 -3.20
CA LYS A 492 21.48 -22.62 -3.19
C LYS A 492 20.16 -22.49 -3.94
N SER A 493 19.79 -23.35 -4.88
CA SER A 493 18.59 -23.18 -5.70
C SER A 493 17.35 -23.92 -5.19
N ASP A 494 17.54 -25.08 -4.56
CA ASP A 494 16.41 -26.00 -4.32
C ASP A 494 15.56 -25.65 -3.10
N GLN A 495 16.14 -25.03 -2.07
CA GLN A 495 15.40 -24.71 -0.84
C GLN A 495 14.42 -23.53 -1.01
N ILE A 496 14.85 -22.45 -1.65
CA ILE A 496 13.98 -21.29 -1.87
C ILE A 496 12.78 -21.72 -2.72
N GLY A 497 13.00 -22.52 -3.78
CA GLY A 497 11.95 -23.10 -4.60
C GLY A 497 10.87 -23.83 -3.80
N PHE A 498 11.29 -24.60 -2.79
CA PHE A 498 10.37 -25.27 -1.87
C PHE A 498 9.45 -24.26 -1.13
N TYR A 499 10.03 -23.21 -0.51
CA TYR A 499 9.24 -22.20 0.20
C TYR A 499 8.28 -21.43 -0.73
N LEU A 500 8.70 -21.16 -1.97
CA LEU A 500 7.85 -20.53 -2.99
C LEU A 500 6.66 -21.43 -3.37
N SER A 501 6.89 -22.73 -3.54
CA SER A 501 5.86 -23.72 -3.87
C SER A 501 4.87 -23.90 -2.70
N VAL A 502 5.39 -24.04 -1.48
CA VAL A 502 4.56 -24.17 -0.28
C VAL A 502 3.71 -22.92 -0.04
N TRP A 503 4.28 -21.73 -0.23
CA TRP A 503 3.51 -20.49 -0.13
C TRP A 503 2.39 -20.43 -1.17
N SER A 504 2.59 -21.01 -2.35
CA SER A 504 1.61 -21.09 -3.43
C SER A 504 0.67 -22.30 -3.30
N ASN A 505 0.65 -22.99 -2.16
CA ASN A 505 -0.17 -24.17 -1.85
C ASN A 505 0.00 -25.32 -2.86
N GLN A 506 1.18 -25.43 -3.48
CA GLN A 506 1.47 -26.49 -4.44
C GLN A 506 1.97 -27.73 -3.73
N SER A 507 1.38 -28.90 -4.04
CA SER A 507 1.87 -30.19 -3.57
C SER A 507 3.35 -30.36 -3.95
N THR A 508 4.11 -30.99 -3.08
CA THR A 508 5.54 -31.19 -3.32
C THR A 508 5.98 -32.59 -2.91
N THR A 509 6.93 -33.14 -3.65
CA THR A 509 7.58 -34.42 -3.36
C THR A 509 9.02 -34.13 -2.98
N VAL A 510 9.49 -34.78 -1.93
CA VAL A 510 10.88 -34.67 -1.48
C VAL A 510 11.56 -36.03 -1.64
N ASP A 511 12.45 -36.11 -2.62
CA ASP A 511 13.28 -37.27 -2.90
C ASP A 511 14.61 -37.16 -2.18
N ARG A 512 15.01 -38.18 -1.46
CA ARG A 512 16.30 -38.25 -0.76
C ARG A 512 17.02 -39.57 -1.03
N VAL A 513 18.31 -39.49 -1.22
CA VAL A 513 19.16 -40.71 -1.33
C VAL A 513 19.03 -41.50 -0.02
N GLY A 514 18.68 -42.77 -0.14
CA GLY A 514 18.54 -43.68 1.02
C GLY A 514 17.11 -43.77 1.59
N GLN A 515 16.13 -43.01 1.06
CA GLN A 515 14.73 -43.23 1.35
C GLN A 515 14.08 -44.09 0.27
N ALA A 516 13.50 -45.24 0.66
CA ALA A 516 12.84 -46.14 -0.27
C ALA A 516 11.54 -45.56 -0.86
N ILE A 517 10.88 -44.66 -0.12
CA ILE A 517 9.64 -44.02 -0.52
C ILE A 517 9.83 -42.51 -0.40
N PRO A 518 9.62 -41.74 -1.50
CA PRO A 518 9.64 -40.30 -1.45
C PRO A 518 8.61 -39.72 -0.48
N LEU A 519 8.93 -38.61 0.15
CA LEU A 519 8.01 -37.92 1.04
C LEU A 519 7.07 -37.06 0.20
N PHE A 520 5.77 -37.35 0.22
CA PHE A 520 4.75 -36.58 -0.49
C PHE A 520 3.97 -35.70 0.47
N ILE A 521 3.95 -34.39 0.18
CA ILE A 521 3.21 -33.38 0.94
C ILE A 521 2.08 -32.88 0.03
N ALA A 522 0.89 -33.42 0.22
CA ALA A 522 -0.27 -33.16 -0.66
C ALA A 522 -0.81 -31.74 -0.56
N ASN A 523 -0.94 -31.23 0.67
CA ASN A 523 -1.50 -29.91 0.97
C ASN A 523 -0.53 -29.18 1.92
N PRO A 524 0.62 -28.68 1.40
CA PRO A 524 1.57 -27.99 2.25
C PRO A 524 0.96 -26.71 2.81
N TYR A 525 1.06 -26.54 4.12
CA TYR A 525 0.67 -25.33 4.81
C TYR A 525 1.81 -24.86 5.71
N LEU A 526 2.38 -23.72 5.39
CA LEU A 526 3.47 -23.15 6.15
C LEU A 526 3.27 -21.65 6.35
N SER A 527 3.29 -21.23 7.61
CA SER A 527 3.46 -19.81 7.94
C SER A 527 4.85 -19.56 8.51
N ILE A 528 5.32 -18.32 8.43
CA ILE A 528 6.62 -17.89 8.96
C ILE A 528 6.38 -16.59 9.72
N ILE A 529 6.93 -16.48 10.95
CA ILE A 529 6.98 -15.23 11.67
C ILE A 529 8.28 -15.11 12.47
N GLY A 530 8.88 -13.92 12.45
CA GLY A 530 10.05 -13.64 13.28
C GLY A 530 10.44 -12.17 13.27
N GLY A 531 11.36 -11.83 14.18
CA GLY A 531 11.90 -10.49 14.32
C GLY A 531 13.13 -10.27 13.42
N LEU A 532 13.28 -9.04 12.89
CA LEU A 532 14.46 -8.63 12.13
C LEU A 532 14.86 -7.22 12.54
N GLN A 533 16.16 -6.94 12.57
CA GLN A 533 16.66 -5.59 12.78
C GLN A 533 16.85 -4.88 11.44
N PRO A 534 16.58 -3.55 11.34
CA PRO A 534 16.73 -2.81 10.09
C PRO A 534 18.13 -2.95 9.46
N ARG A 535 19.20 -2.99 10.29
CA ARG A 535 20.58 -3.20 9.83
C ARG A 535 20.84 -4.58 9.21
N ALA A 536 19.98 -5.56 9.47
CA ALA A 536 20.13 -6.93 8.95
C ALA A 536 19.34 -7.16 7.65
N LEU A 537 18.60 -6.17 7.15
CA LEU A 537 17.72 -6.30 5.98
C LEU A 537 18.48 -6.74 4.73
N ASN A 538 19.60 -6.11 4.41
CA ASN A 538 20.40 -6.44 3.22
C ASN A 538 20.98 -7.86 3.28
N LYS A 539 21.32 -8.34 4.49
CA LYS A 539 21.82 -9.69 4.73
C LYS A 539 20.70 -10.73 4.68
N ALA A 540 19.52 -10.37 5.18
CA ALA A 540 18.32 -11.22 5.17
C ALA A 540 17.75 -11.40 3.76
N PHE A 541 17.70 -10.33 2.99
CA PHE A 541 17.15 -10.26 1.64
C PHE A 541 18.20 -9.74 0.65
N PRO A 542 19.24 -10.53 0.34
CA PRO A 542 20.19 -10.19 -0.71
C PRO A 542 19.52 -10.18 -2.08
N ILE A 543 20.18 -9.64 -3.09
CA ILE A 543 19.61 -9.37 -4.42
C ILE A 543 18.96 -10.60 -5.08
N ASP A 544 19.51 -11.78 -4.87
CA ASP A 544 18.96 -13.04 -5.38
C ASP A 544 17.58 -13.36 -4.75
N LYS A 545 17.38 -13.06 -3.46
CA LYS A 545 16.07 -13.20 -2.78
C LYS A 545 15.08 -12.12 -3.16
N LEU A 546 15.53 -10.95 -3.58
CA LEU A 546 14.67 -9.91 -4.16
C LEU A 546 14.17 -10.33 -5.55
N ASN A 547 15.05 -10.96 -6.36
CA ASN A 547 14.75 -11.27 -7.77
C ASN A 547 14.02 -12.61 -7.97
N ASN A 548 13.95 -13.48 -6.96
CA ASN A 548 13.28 -14.80 -7.08
C ASN A 548 11.85 -14.84 -6.53
N GLY A 549 11.32 -13.70 -6.08
CA GLY A 549 9.96 -13.60 -5.57
C GLY A 549 9.79 -14.00 -4.10
N PHE A 550 10.85 -14.34 -3.37
CA PHE A 550 10.75 -14.75 -1.95
C PHE A 550 10.41 -13.56 -1.04
N PHE A 551 11.11 -12.44 -1.21
CA PHE A 551 10.84 -11.19 -0.49
C PHE A 551 9.39 -10.72 -0.63
N GLN A 552 8.85 -10.77 -1.86
CA GLN A 552 7.52 -10.30 -2.22
C GLN A 552 6.38 -11.06 -1.51
N ARG A 553 6.70 -12.19 -0.88
CA ARG A 553 5.74 -13.03 -0.15
C ARG A 553 5.62 -12.69 1.33
N PHE A 554 6.43 -11.73 1.82
CA PHE A 554 6.39 -11.31 3.21
C PHE A 554 5.48 -10.13 3.45
N LEU A 555 4.71 -10.20 4.53
CA LEU A 555 4.06 -9.08 5.18
C LEU A 555 5.01 -8.50 6.23
N PHE A 556 5.44 -7.26 6.02
CA PHE A 556 6.36 -6.59 6.93
C PHE A 556 5.59 -5.69 7.90
N ALA A 557 5.77 -5.90 9.21
CA ALA A 557 5.36 -4.94 10.23
C ALA A 557 6.55 -4.04 10.56
N TYR A 558 6.54 -2.80 10.07
CA TYR A 558 7.63 -1.85 10.24
C TYR A 558 7.09 -0.48 10.64
N PRO A 559 6.72 -0.30 11.94
CA PRO A 559 6.16 0.95 12.42
C PRO A 559 7.08 2.14 12.19
N ASP A 560 6.48 3.29 11.93
CA ASP A 560 7.22 4.55 11.80
C ASP A 560 7.67 5.07 13.17
N ASP A 561 6.87 4.81 14.21
CA ASP A 561 7.13 5.23 15.59
C ASP A 561 7.36 4.01 16.52
N ALA A 562 8.54 3.43 16.49
CA ALA A 562 8.93 2.44 17.48
C ALA A 562 9.51 3.12 18.74
N ILE A 563 8.66 3.83 19.50
CA ILE A 563 9.07 4.49 20.74
C ILE A 563 9.08 3.47 21.87
N LYS A 564 10.19 3.40 22.62
CA LYS A 564 10.24 2.63 23.86
C LYS A 564 9.55 3.43 24.97
N LEU A 565 8.44 2.90 25.47
CA LEU A 565 7.70 3.50 26.57
C LEU A 565 8.27 3.06 27.92
N PRO A 566 8.17 3.91 28.98
CA PRO A 566 8.51 3.51 30.33
C PRO A 566 7.56 2.42 30.84
N LEU A 567 8.03 1.65 31.84
CA LEU A 567 7.17 0.68 32.52
C LEU A 567 6.05 1.40 33.28
N ASN A 568 4.92 0.72 33.42
CA ASN A 568 3.77 1.17 34.20
C ASN A 568 3.25 0.03 35.07
N ASP A 569 2.38 0.34 36.03
CA ASP A 569 1.78 -0.62 36.95
C ASP A 569 0.38 -1.10 36.49
N ASN A 570 0.02 -0.85 35.25
CA ASN A 570 -1.26 -1.28 34.71
C ASN A 570 -1.33 -2.83 34.63
N VAL A 571 -2.47 -3.40 34.97
CA VAL A 571 -2.68 -4.84 35.01
C VAL A 571 -3.36 -5.31 33.73
N ALA A 572 -2.81 -6.35 33.11
CA ALA A 572 -3.40 -6.95 31.94
C ALA A 572 -4.76 -7.58 32.23
N ASN A 573 -5.70 -7.45 31.31
CA ASN A 573 -7.03 -8.03 31.43
C ASN A 573 -7.03 -9.53 31.09
N GLU A 574 -7.04 -10.37 32.11
CA GLU A 574 -7.05 -11.83 31.94
C GLU A 574 -8.28 -12.36 31.20
N GLN A 575 -9.42 -11.67 31.24
CA GLN A 575 -10.62 -12.13 30.53
C GLN A 575 -10.43 -12.04 29.02
N LEU A 576 -9.74 -10.99 28.54
CA LEU A 576 -9.40 -10.84 27.12
C LEU A 576 -8.42 -11.94 26.68
N ALA A 577 -7.42 -12.24 27.51
CA ALA A 577 -6.48 -13.31 27.25
C ALA A 577 -7.20 -14.68 27.15
N ARG A 578 -8.13 -14.98 28.07
CA ARG A 578 -8.96 -16.22 28.05
C ARG A 578 -9.88 -16.29 26.83
N LYS A 579 -10.47 -15.15 26.41
CA LYS A 579 -11.28 -15.10 25.17
C LYS A 579 -10.43 -15.44 23.95
N TYR A 580 -9.21 -14.90 23.88
CA TYR A 580 -8.26 -15.20 22.82
C TYR A 580 -7.85 -16.68 22.82
N GLU A 581 -7.46 -17.22 23.97
CA GLU A 581 -7.12 -18.63 24.12
C GLU A 581 -8.28 -19.54 23.69
N GLY A 582 -9.50 -19.23 24.16
CA GLY A 582 -10.71 -19.97 23.76
C GLY A 582 -11.00 -19.89 22.26
N PHE A 583 -10.67 -18.78 21.60
CA PHE A 583 -10.75 -18.66 20.15
C PHE A 583 -9.75 -19.58 19.44
N ILE A 584 -8.49 -19.59 19.86
CA ILE A 584 -7.46 -20.46 19.29
C ILE A 584 -7.86 -21.94 19.46
N ASN A 585 -8.32 -22.34 20.65
CA ASN A 585 -8.78 -23.71 20.92
C ASN A 585 -9.93 -24.10 19.98
N LYS A 586 -10.94 -23.22 19.80
CA LYS A 586 -12.06 -23.46 18.88
C LYS A 586 -11.60 -23.68 17.43
N LEU A 587 -10.52 -23.04 16.99
CA LEU A 587 -9.98 -23.28 15.65
C LEU A 587 -9.30 -24.65 15.56
N TYR A 588 -8.65 -25.10 16.63
CA TYR A 588 -8.07 -26.44 16.69
C TYR A 588 -9.11 -27.55 16.76
N ASP A 589 -10.31 -27.28 17.33
CA ASP A 589 -11.44 -28.19 17.37
C ASP A 589 -12.13 -28.40 16.00
N ILE A 590 -11.73 -27.66 14.97
CA ILE A 590 -12.25 -27.84 13.62
C ILE A 590 -11.51 -29.00 12.95
N ASP A 591 -12.08 -30.21 13.03
CA ASP A 591 -11.46 -31.40 12.44
C ASP A 591 -11.74 -31.56 10.95
N GLU A 592 -12.92 -31.16 10.49
CA GLU A 592 -13.30 -31.31 9.09
C GLU A 592 -12.87 -30.08 8.26
N PRO A 593 -12.14 -30.32 7.15
CA PRO A 593 -11.79 -29.25 6.25
C PRO A 593 -13.01 -28.57 5.63
N ARG A 594 -13.01 -27.25 5.60
CA ARG A 594 -14.08 -26.46 4.99
C ARG A 594 -13.55 -25.38 4.05
N THR A 595 -14.38 -25.01 3.09
CA THR A 595 -14.08 -24.00 2.11
C THR A 595 -15.14 -22.91 2.16
N LEU A 596 -14.72 -21.68 2.48
CA LEU A 596 -15.58 -20.50 2.46
C LEU A 596 -15.73 -20.01 1.01
N THR A 597 -16.83 -19.31 0.73
CA THR A 597 -17.04 -18.56 -0.52
C THR A 597 -17.17 -17.08 -0.20
N PHE A 598 -16.99 -16.21 -1.19
CA PHE A 598 -17.29 -14.79 -1.00
C PHE A 598 -18.79 -14.54 -1.15
N THR A 599 -19.37 -13.68 -0.32
CA THR A 599 -20.68 -13.09 -0.64
C THR A 599 -20.62 -12.34 -1.97
N ALA A 600 -21.75 -12.12 -2.63
CA ALA A 600 -21.78 -11.42 -3.92
C ALA A 600 -21.18 -9.99 -3.83
N ALA A 601 -21.42 -9.29 -2.70
CA ALA A 601 -20.87 -7.96 -2.44
C ALA A 601 -19.36 -8.03 -2.23
N ALA A 602 -18.88 -8.92 -1.37
CA ALA A 602 -17.46 -9.11 -1.09
C ALA A 602 -16.67 -9.48 -2.37
N LYS A 603 -17.27 -10.34 -3.21
CA LYS A 603 -16.63 -10.76 -4.47
C LYS A 603 -16.47 -9.60 -5.44
N ARG A 604 -17.50 -8.76 -5.60
CA ARG A 604 -17.41 -7.55 -6.43
C ARG A 604 -16.36 -6.60 -5.91
N TYR A 605 -16.35 -6.34 -4.61
CA TYR A 605 -15.37 -5.46 -3.97
C TYR A 605 -13.94 -5.94 -4.21
N PHE A 606 -13.67 -7.23 -3.99
CA PHE A 606 -12.34 -7.82 -4.26
C PHE A 606 -11.95 -7.70 -5.73
N TYR A 607 -12.86 -7.97 -6.67
CA TYR A 607 -12.57 -7.89 -8.10
C TYR A 607 -12.25 -6.45 -8.54
N ASN A 608 -12.98 -5.48 -8.01
CA ASN A 608 -12.69 -4.06 -8.28
C ASN A 608 -11.33 -3.64 -7.73
N TRP A 609 -11.03 -4.02 -6.50
CA TRP A 609 -9.71 -3.76 -5.92
C TRP A 609 -8.59 -4.45 -6.75
N GLN A 610 -8.81 -5.69 -7.16
CA GLN A 610 -7.84 -6.45 -7.94
C GLN A 610 -7.61 -5.84 -9.32
N ALA A 611 -8.64 -5.30 -9.97
CA ALA A 611 -8.49 -4.56 -11.23
C ALA A 611 -7.59 -3.33 -11.07
N ILE A 612 -7.81 -2.53 -10.01
CA ILE A 612 -6.95 -1.38 -9.67
C ILE A 612 -5.52 -1.85 -9.39
N ASN A 613 -5.36 -2.95 -8.66
CA ASN A 613 -4.03 -3.50 -8.38
C ASN A 613 -3.33 -3.98 -9.67
N CYS A 614 -4.06 -4.56 -10.63
CA CYS A 614 -3.50 -4.89 -11.95
C CYS A 614 -2.94 -3.67 -12.67
N ASP A 615 -3.65 -2.54 -12.66
CA ASP A 615 -3.14 -1.30 -13.26
C ASP A 615 -1.85 -0.85 -12.55
N ARG A 616 -1.81 -0.86 -11.22
CA ARG A 616 -0.58 -0.56 -10.44
C ARG A 616 0.59 -1.50 -10.80
N VAL A 617 0.32 -2.81 -10.96
CA VAL A 617 1.33 -3.79 -11.41
C VAL A 617 1.83 -3.46 -12.79
N ASN A 618 0.92 -3.13 -13.71
CA ASN A 618 1.26 -2.81 -15.10
C ASN A 618 2.06 -1.50 -15.23
N GLU A 619 1.79 -0.50 -14.39
CA GLU A 619 2.59 0.73 -14.31
C GLU A 619 4.03 0.48 -13.82
N HIS A 620 4.25 -0.59 -13.07
CA HIS A 620 5.55 -0.95 -12.49
C HIS A 620 6.15 -2.22 -13.11
N GLN A 621 5.84 -2.52 -14.39
CA GLN A 621 6.38 -3.69 -15.09
C GLN A 621 7.91 -3.75 -14.99
N ASN A 622 8.43 -4.97 -14.85
CA ASN A 622 9.86 -5.26 -14.71
C ASN A 622 10.56 -4.59 -13.51
N SER A 623 9.81 -4.24 -12.47
CA SER A 623 10.37 -3.72 -11.23
C SER A 623 9.98 -4.59 -10.02
N ILE A 624 10.82 -4.58 -8.99
CA ILE A 624 10.52 -5.27 -7.72
C ILE A 624 9.23 -4.72 -7.09
N LYS A 625 8.91 -3.44 -7.30
CA LYS A 625 7.62 -2.85 -6.84
C LYS A 625 6.43 -3.54 -7.51
N GLY A 626 6.46 -3.74 -8.83
CA GLY A 626 5.42 -4.46 -9.55
C GLY A 626 5.28 -5.92 -9.10
N GLU A 627 6.40 -6.57 -8.82
CA GLU A 627 6.39 -7.93 -8.26
C GLU A 627 5.78 -7.99 -6.85
N ILE A 628 6.06 -7.01 -5.97
CA ILE A 628 5.41 -6.89 -4.67
C ILE A 628 3.90 -6.75 -4.85
N LEU A 629 3.46 -5.76 -5.64
CA LEU A 629 2.05 -5.50 -5.92
C LEU A 629 1.34 -6.76 -6.42
N SER A 630 1.96 -7.54 -7.30
CA SER A 630 1.37 -8.78 -7.85
C SER A 630 1.10 -9.86 -6.81
N LYS A 631 1.83 -9.88 -5.68
CA LYS A 631 1.60 -10.84 -4.58
C LYS A 631 0.51 -10.39 -3.63
N PHE A 632 0.14 -9.12 -3.68
CA PHE A 632 -0.90 -8.60 -2.80
C PHE A 632 -2.30 -9.08 -3.18
N ASP A 633 -2.54 -9.59 -4.39
CA ASP A 633 -3.78 -10.32 -4.71
C ASP A 633 -4.01 -11.52 -3.78
N ASN A 634 -2.95 -12.34 -3.57
CA ASN A 634 -3.01 -13.47 -2.63
C ASN A 634 -3.07 -12.99 -1.18
N HIS A 635 -2.29 -11.97 -0.80
CA HIS A 635 -2.32 -11.42 0.56
C HIS A 635 -3.70 -10.88 0.92
N PHE A 636 -4.37 -10.18 -0.01
CA PHE A 636 -5.73 -9.69 0.19
C PHE A 636 -6.69 -10.84 0.55
N ILE A 637 -6.70 -11.89 -0.26
CA ILE A 637 -7.57 -13.05 -0.06
C ILE A 637 -7.29 -13.71 1.30
N ARG A 638 -6.01 -13.89 1.65
CA ARG A 638 -5.58 -14.49 2.91
C ARG A 638 -5.98 -13.64 4.11
N LEU A 639 -5.78 -12.32 4.05
CA LEU A 639 -6.17 -11.39 5.10
C LEU A 639 -7.69 -11.34 5.25
N ALA A 640 -8.45 -11.32 4.15
CA ALA A 640 -9.92 -11.38 4.21
C ALA A 640 -10.41 -12.67 4.87
N LEU A 641 -9.81 -13.81 4.55
CA LEU A 641 -10.11 -15.10 5.20
C LEU A 641 -9.83 -15.03 6.71
N LEU A 642 -8.68 -14.51 7.12
CA LEU A 642 -8.29 -14.46 8.53
C LEU A 642 -9.16 -13.49 9.34
N VAL A 643 -9.49 -12.33 8.77
CA VAL A 643 -10.42 -11.37 9.40
C VAL A 643 -11.79 -12.00 9.55
N GLN A 644 -12.31 -12.70 8.53
CA GLN A 644 -13.58 -13.39 8.62
C GLN A 644 -13.58 -14.48 9.70
N ILE A 645 -12.52 -15.28 9.80
CA ILE A 645 -12.37 -16.31 10.83
C ILE A 645 -12.34 -15.69 12.24
N MET A 646 -11.66 -14.54 12.40
CA MET A 646 -11.65 -13.81 13.67
C MET A 646 -13.02 -13.25 14.03
N ALA A 647 -13.77 -12.75 13.06
CA ALA A 647 -15.11 -12.22 13.27
C ALA A 647 -16.12 -13.34 13.60
N ASP A 648 -16.09 -14.42 12.83
CA ASP A 648 -16.92 -15.61 13.03
C ASP A 648 -16.19 -16.89 12.61
N PRO A 649 -15.64 -17.67 13.56
CA PRO A 649 -14.98 -18.93 13.28
C PRO A 649 -15.84 -19.97 12.56
N GLN A 650 -17.17 -19.86 12.59
CA GLN A 650 -18.10 -20.80 11.96
C GLN A 650 -18.64 -20.35 10.61
N SER A 651 -18.26 -19.17 10.15
CA SER A 651 -18.74 -18.62 8.88
C SER A 651 -18.45 -19.56 7.71
N LYS A 652 -19.36 -19.55 6.74
CA LYS A 652 -19.23 -20.25 5.44
C LYS A 652 -18.89 -19.30 4.30
N GLU A 653 -19.00 -18.00 4.54
CA GLU A 653 -18.78 -16.97 3.55
C GLU A 653 -17.87 -15.86 4.10
N ILE A 654 -17.14 -15.21 3.22
CA ILE A 654 -16.39 -14.00 3.50
C ILE A 654 -17.31 -12.82 3.24
N SER A 655 -17.51 -11.99 4.24
CA SER A 655 -18.39 -10.83 4.23
C SER A 655 -17.73 -9.62 3.57
N ILE A 656 -18.53 -8.58 3.32
CA ILE A 656 -18.01 -7.30 2.78
C ILE A 656 -17.06 -6.63 3.78
N GLU A 657 -17.37 -6.65 5.07
CA GLU A 657 -16.55 -6.07 6.13
C GLU A 657 -15.16 -6.72 6.20
N ALA A 658 -15.09 -8.04 5.98
CA ALA A 658 -13.80 -8.75 5.96
C ALA A 658 -12.93 -8.36 4.76
N VAL A 659 -13.50 -8.09 3.59
CA VAL A 659 -12.73 -7.63 2.42
C VAL A 659 -12.33 -6.16 2.51
N GLU A 660 -13.16 -5.30 3.11
CA GLU A 660 -12.79 -3.90 3.40
C GLU A 660 -11.65 -3.82 4.40
N ALA A 661 -11.72 -4.62 5.46
CA ALA A 661 -10.63 -4.78 6.42
C ALA A 661 -9.34 -5.29 5.73
N ALA A 662 -9.47 -6.26 4.83
CA ALA A 662 -8.32 -6.78 4.07
C ALA A 662 -7.68 -5.73 3.16
N LYS A 663 -8.48 -4.90 2.46
CA LYS A 663 -7.97 -3.74 1.69
C LYS A 663 -7.11 -2.85 2.57
N THR A 664 -7.65 -2.44 3.71
CA THR A 664 -6.98 -1.52 4.63
C THR A 664 -5.68 -2.11 5.19
N LEU A 665 -5.69 -3.40 5.55
CA LEU A 665 -4.48 -4.13 5.96
C LEU A 665 -3.46 -4.24 4.81
N CYS A 666 -3.90 -4.48 3.58
CA CYS A 666 -3.02 -4.51 2.41
C CYS A 666 -2.31 -3.17 2.19
N GLU A 667 -3.01 -2.05 2.31
CA GLU A 667 -2.39 -0.72 2.16
C GLU A 667 -1.31 -0.48 3.24
N TYR A 668 -1.57 -0.87 4.50
CA TYR A 668 -0.57 -0.81 5.56
C TYR A 668 0.68 -1.64 5.23
N TYR A 669 0.49 -2.92 4.87
CA TYR A 669 1.61 -3.83 4.59
C TYR A 669 2.35 -3.48 3.30
N LEU A 670 1.68 -2.93 2.28
CA LEU A 670 2.31 -2.40 1.07
C LEU A 670 3.27 -1.25 1.38
N LYS A 671 2.82 -0.28 2.18
CA LYS A 671 3.68 0.84 2.63
C LYS A 671 4.90 0.31 3.41
N CYS A 672 4.70 -0.67 4.29
CA CYS A 672 5.80 -1.32 4.99
C CYS A 672 6.77 -2.04 4.03
N ALA A 673 6.25 -2.78 3.03
CA ALA A 673 7.08 -3.49 2.05
C ALA A 673 7.93 -2.52 1.20
N PHE A 674 7.35 -1.41 0.76
CA PHE A 674 8.07 -0.38 0.02
C PHE A 674 9.13 0.32 0.88
N LYS A 675 8.82 0.62 2.14
CA LYS A 675 9.79 1.15 3.12
C LYS A 675 10.97 0.19 3.32
N VAL A 676 10.72 -1.12 3.40
CA VAL A 676 11.78 -2.14 3.51
C VAL A 676 12.60 -2.19 2.22
N LEU A 677 11.95 -2.19 1.06
CA LEU A 677 12.64 -2.20 -0.23
C LEU A 677 13.55 -0.97 -0.38
N GLU A 678 13.08 0.21 -0.02
CA GLU A 678 13.87 1.45 -0.03
C GLU A 678 15.10 1.34 0.88
N LYS A 679 14.94 0.79 2.10
CA LYS A 679 16.06 0.55 3.03
C LYS A 679 17.09 -0.43 2.48
N ILE A 680 16.66 -1.48 1.75
CA ILE A 680 17.56 -2.45 1.12
C ILE A 680 18.28 -1.84 -0.08
N GLN A 681 17.58 -1.05 -0.88
CA GLN A 681 18.13 -0.43 -2.10
C GLN A 681 19.03 0.77 -1.80
N ASN A 682 18.98 1.32 -0.58
CA ASN A 682 19.89 2.39 -0.18
C ASN A 682 21.32 1.84 -0.01
N LYS A 683 22.20 2.17 -0.96
CA LYS A 683 23.57 1.64 -1.07
C LYS A 683 24.48 2.01 0.10
N GLU A 684 24.22 3.11 0.80
CA GLU A 684 24.97 3.47 2.01
C GLU A 684 24.84 2.43 3.13
N ASN A 685 23.62 1.88 3.29
CA ASN A 685 23.41 0.84 4.28
C ASN A 685 24.19 -0.45 3.95
N TYR A 686 24.36 -0.77 2.65
CA TYR A 686 25.10 -1.93 2.23
C TYR A 686 26.60 -1.83 2.61
N LEU A 687 27.25 -0.69 2.35
CA LEU A 687 28.65 -0.48 2.76
C LEU A 687 28.85 -0.63 4.27
N LYS A 688 27.96 -0.01 5.08
CA LYS A 688 28.02 -0.09 6.55
C LYS A 688 27.84 -1.53 7.08
N THR A 689 27.30 -2.44 6.28
CA THR A 689 27.18 -3.86 6.65
C THR A 689 28.43 -4.69 6.33
N LEU A 690 29.34 -4.18 5.51
CA LEU A 690 30.57 -4.87 5.16
C LEU A 690 31.56 -4.87 6.33
N PRO A 691 32.47 -5.86 6.42
CA PRO A 691 33.60 -5.84 7.35
C PRO A 691 34.44 -4.57 7.19
N GLN A 692 35.03 -4.10 8.29
CA GLN A 692 35.74 -2.82 8.36
C GLN A 692 36.88 -2.70 7.33
N ASP A 693 37.62 -3.78 7.10
CA ASP A 693 38.69 -3.87 6.08
C ASP A 693 38.15 -3.61 4.66
N LYS A 694 36.97 -4.13 4.32
CA LYS A 694 36.33 -3.91 3.03
C LYS A 694 35.77 -2.49 2.89
N GLN A 695 35.24 -1.91 3.97
CA GLN A 695 34.80 -0.52 3.99
C GLN A 695 35.99 0.41 3.74
N GLN A 696 37.11 0.17 4.41
CA GLN A 696 38.35 0.94 4.23
C GLN A 696 38.89 0.78 2.81
N LEU A 697 39.01 -0.44 2.30
CA LEU A 697 39.42 -0.68 0.92
C LEU A 697 38.53 0.06 -0.09
N PHE A 698 37.21 -0.01 0.10
CA PHE A 698 36.29 0.74 -0.77
C PHE A 698 36.54 2.27 -0.71
N ASN A 699 36.75 2.83 0.48
CA ASN A 699 36.92 4.27 0.66
C ASN A 699 38.26 4.78 0.05
N GLU A 700 39.32 4.01 0.19
CA GLU A 700 40.67 4.38 -0.28
C GLU A 700 40.86 4.22 -1.79
N LEU A 701 40.15 3.29 -2.45
CA LEU A 701 40.19 3.16 -3.90
C LEU A 701 39.68 4.42 -4.59
N GLU A 702 40.24 4.79 -5.72
CA GLU A 702 39.70 5.83 -6.59
C GLU A 702 38.37 5.39 -7.25
N ARG A 703 37.65 6.33 -7.86
CA ARG A 703 36.38 6.04 -8.52
C ARG A 703 36.52 5.01 -9.65
N GLN A 704 37.58 5.15 -10.44
CA GLN A 704 37.97 4.18 -11.47
C GLN A 704 39.35 3.66 -11.12
N PHE A 705 39.48 2.36 -11.02
CA PHE A 705 40.69 1.73 -10.57
C PHE A 705 40.92 0.37 -11.27
N THR A 706 42.13 -0.11 -11.21
CA THR A 706 42.56 -1.41 -11.74
C THR A 706 42.58 -2.47 -10.65
N THR A 707 42.60 -3.74 -11.07
CA THR A 707 42.84 -4.85 -10.14
C THR A 707 44.18 -4.71 -9.39
N ALA A 708 45.19 -4.16 -10.03
CA ALA A 708 46.50 -3.97 -9.43
C ALA A 708 46.47 -2.95 -8.28
N GLU A 709 45.88 -1.80 -8.50
CA GLU A 709 45.69 -0.76 -7.48
C GLU A 709 44.85 -1.28 -6.29
N ALA A 710 43.78 -2.03 -6.56
CA ALA A 710 42.98 -2.63 -5.49
C ALA A 710 43.74 -3.68 -4.70
N MET A 711 44.68 -4.38 -5.32
CA MET A 711 45.60 -5.33 -4.65
C MET A 711 46.58 -4.62 -3.76
N GLU A 712 47.17 -3.54 -4.24
CA GLU A 712 48.13 -2.72 -3.48
C GLU A 712 47.47 -2.18 -2.21
N VAL A 713 46.38 -1.41 -2.36
CA VAL A 713 45.61 -0.85 -1.23
C VAL A 713 45.12 -1.93 -0.28
N GLY A 714 44.55 -3.02 -0.79
CA GLY A 714 44.01 -4.09 0.04
C GLY A 714 45.11 -4.87 0.81
N THR A 715 46.30 -5.01 0.23
CA THR A 715 47.42 -5.64 0.92
C THR A 715 47.94 -4.74 2.04
N ASP A 716 48.01 -3.44 1.85
CA ASP A 716 48.39 -2.47 2.87
C ASP A 716 47.40 -2.48 4.05
N LEU A 717 46.11 -2.77 3.79
CA LEU A 717 45.07 -2.99 4.80
C LEU A 717 45.11 -4.40 5.44
N GLY A 718 46.10 -5.23 5.11
CA GLY A 718 46.26 -6.60 5.65
C GLY A 718 45.30 -7.63 5.06
N MET A 719 44.66 -7.35 3.94
CA MET A 719 43.74 -8.28 3.28
C MET A 719 44.52 -9.28 2.38
N ASN A 720 44.07 -10.52 2.34
CA ASN A 720 44.67 -11.48 1.40
C ASN A 720 44.10 -11.30 -0.02
N GLU A 721 44.92 -11.65 -1.02
CA GLU A 721 44.62 -11.48 -2.43
C GLU A 721 43.26 -12.11 -2.86
N ARG A 722 42.97 -13.30 -2.34
CA ARG A 722 41.70 -14.00 -2.62
C ARG A 722 40.48 -13.22 -2.13
N THR A 723 40.59 -12.59 -0.97
CA THR A 723 39.53 -11.76 -0.38
C THR A 723 39.30 -10.50 -1.20
N ILE A 724 40.40 -9.84 -1.63
CA ILE A 724 40.33 -8.64 -2.48
C ILE A 724 39.66 -8.98 -3.82
N ARG A 725 40.15 -10.04 -4.52
CA ARG A 725 39.54 -10.47 -5.81
C ARG A 725 38.05 -10.80 -5.67
N ARG A 726 37.65 -11.47 -4.58
CA ARG A 726 36.28 -11.79 -4.31
C ARG A 726 35.45 -10.52 -4.04
N PHE A 727 36.00 -9.52 -3.36
CA PHE A 727 35.35 -8.27 -3.09
C PHE A 727 35.15 -7.43 -4.36
N LEU A 728 36.12 -7.43 -5.29
CA LEU A 728 35.98 -6.77 -6.60
C LEU A 728 34.89 -7.37 -7.50
N GLN A 729 34.39 -8.56 -7.18
CA GLN A 729 33.27 -9.18 -7.88
C GLN A 729 31.93 -8.75 -7.30
N ASP A 730 31.93 -7.94 -6.24
CA ASP A 730 30.71 -7.46 -5.62
C ASP A 730 30.00 -6.46 -6.56
N ALA A 731 28.97 -6.96 -7.24
CA ALA A 731 28.23 -6.21 -8.23
C ALA A 731 27.37 -5.07 -7.63
N GLU A 732 27.19 -5.03 -6.30
CA GLU A 732 26.47 -3.95 -5.65
C GLU A 732 27.27 -2.65 -5.61
N ILE A 733 28.57 -2.74 -5.44
CA ILE A 733 29.47 -1.58 -5.24
C ILE A 733 30.46 -1.35 -6.36
N PHE A 734 30.72 -2.35 -7.20
CA PHE A 734 31.64 -2.24 -8.32
C PHE A 734 30.98 -2.59 -9.66
N LYS A 735 31.34 -1.86 -10.71
CA LYS A 735 31.02 -2.17 -12.10
C LYS A 735 32.33 -2.53 -12.82
N LYS A 736 32.42 -3.73 -13.36
CA LYS A 736 33.53 -4.11 -14.22
C LYS A 736 33.38 -3.43 -15.58
N VAL A 737 34.33 -2.58 -15.95
CA VAL A 737 34.29 -1.81 -17.20
C VAL A 737 34.97 -2.56 -18.33
N SER A 738 36.12 -3.20 -18.03
CA SER A 738 36.87 -4.04 -18.96
C SER A 738 37.70 -5.06 -18.18
N HIS A 739 38.51 -5.87 -18.85
CA HIS A 739 39.38 -6.84 -18.16
C HIS A 739 40.32 -6.12 -17.22
N GLY A 740 40.20 -6.38 -15.91
CA GLY A 740 41.05 -5.79 -14.87
C GLY A 740 40.71 -4.33 -14.48
N ASN A 741 39.70 -3.68 -15.09
CA ASN A 741 39.30 -2.32 -14.77
C ASN A 741 37.91 -2.30 -14.15
N TYR A 742 37.78 -1.53 -13.10
CA TYR A 742 36.56 -1.39 -12.31
C TYR A 742 36.19 0.07 -12.09
N LEU A 743 34.89 0.31 -11.93
CA LEU A 743 34.33 1.59 -11.52
C LEU A 743 33.60 1.39 -10.19
N LYS A 744 33.89 2.23 -9.20
CA LYS A 744 33.02 2.29 -8.00
C LYS A 744 31.62 2.70 -8.44
N LYS A 745 30.63 1.94 -8.07
CA LYS A 745 29.26 2.41 -8.11
C LYS A 745 29.10 3.41 -6.97
N GLU A 746 28.70 4.62 -7.30
CA GLU A 746 28.60 5.70 -6.32
C GLU A 746 27.77 5.34 -5.10
N ILE A 747 28.38 5.51 -3.94
CA ILE A 747 27.79 5.36 -2.62
C ILE A 747 27.98 6.70 -1.95
N LYS A 748 26.89 7.39 -1.62
CA LYS A 748 26.98 8.66 -0.91
C LYS A 748 27.49 8.39 0.50
N THR A 749 28.64 8.95 0.82
CA THR A 749 29.05 9.21 2.21
C THR A 749 28.47 10.57 2.60
N GLN A 750 27.79 10.63 3.74
CA GLN A 750 27.39 11.89 4.37
C GLN A 750 28.57 12.80 4.62
#